data_911bc3aa8b68f94c21126e81a99758ae
#
_entry.id   911bc3aa8b68f94c21126e81a99758ae
#
_cell.length_a   1.000
_cell.length_b   1.000
_cell.length_c   1.000
_cell.angle_alpha   90.00
_cell.angle_beta   90.00
_cell.angle_gamma   90.00
#
_symmetry.space_group_name_H-M   'P 1'
#
loop_
_entity.id
_entity.type
_entity.pdbx_description
1 polymer ?
#
loop_
_entity_poly.entity_id
_entity_poly.type
_entity_poly.pdbx_seq_one_letter_code
_entity_poly.pdbx_strand_id
1 'polypeptide(L)'
;MRTYHLFIMACALCLGHSTSCLAQTGNMQDRALWGSIAADPSSKQPISLGDYKQHNNKILLTWRMLPGDDENTQFDLYRKIGTGNETKVNTIKPITGTNYAISPGTASGDYTFRLTYHGQTETLATYTMKQAQVSNRLPYITIPLRDTKDVYANTDKIVYTANDVSVGDLDGDGQFEIVVKRLQSVKDASGNIINDGSGASYSQKDCLYAVIWDAYKLDGTFLWRIKGGPGIILGNSSSFAIADFDGDGCAEMAIRTCEGTVFGDGTEIGDTNGDGKIDYRTWGNLGTSHEGYVDHYNSAGPEFISIIDGKTGRELARENFINRESSEAWGDGYWKRACSFRIGVGCFDNTGLPSVVVGRGVYARSVIEAWDYRDSTLTRRFHFDTRASGKGKDGNLNSAYAGQGNHSLNVADLDGDGFDEVMYGSMAVDHDGVGLWTTKLGHGDANHVGKFLPDREGLQMYHCLESGKTMVALHDAATGKTIWSKSSSSDNDMGRCLVADIDPGSPGCEFWWYGSNAFSQDGQKDLGYKPASCNMAIWFDGTLSRQLINENIIASTPYGRTFTMYRYSETFINGTKSNPSWYGDILGDWREEVILPDATRLADIKIFSTWYPTTHRFPWLMTDHTYWMSALNENIGYNQPTHLGYYLGSDLKSDQEAWEAGGYPTSGINTLSAERQANGQDDAWYNLSGQKVVTPQKGSIYIHHGKKIISSIIIITKAS
;
A
#
# COMPACT_ATOMS: atom_id res chain seq x y z
N MET A 1 -54.56 48.73 -8.18
CA MET A 1 -53.31 48.24 -8.77
C MET A 1 -52.45 47.67 -7.66
N ARG A 2 -52.36 46.37 -7.55
CA ARG A 2 -51.49 45.66 -6.59
C ARG A 2 -50.51 44.83 -7.43
N THR A 3 -49.26 45.22 -7.38
CA THR A 3 -48.14 44.56 -8.06
C THR A 3 -47.71 43.36 -7.23
N TYR A 4 -47.83 42.14 -7.77
CA TYR A 4 -47.28 40.92 -7.16
C TYR A 4 -45.84 40.77 -7.62
N HIS A 5 -44.90 40.76 -6.66
CA HIS A 5 -43.52 40.35 -6.89
C HIS A 5 -43.46 38.83 -6.83
N LEU A 6 -43.10 38.19 -7.93
CA LEU A 6 -42.83 36.78 -8.04
C LEU A 6 -41.37 36.58 -7.58
N PHE A 7 -41.18 35.95 -6.42
CA PHE A 7 -39.85 35.45 -5.99
C PHE A 7 -39.62 34.11 -6.69
N ILE A 8 -38.74 34.09 -7.67
CA ILE A 8 -38.19 32.86 -8.24
C ILE A 8 -37.06 32.42 -7.31
N MET A 9 -37.33 31.40 -6.53
CA MET A 9 -36.31 30.70 -5.73
C MET A 9 -35.53 29.79 -6.71
N ALA A 10 -34.36 30.22 -7.15
CA ALA A 10 -33.42 29.37 -7.86
C ALA A 10 -32.80 28.42 -6.82
N CYS A 11 -33.24 27.16 -6.81
CA CYS A 11 -32.49 26.07 -6.20
C CYS A 11 -31.20 25.88 -7.04
N ALA A 12 -30.10 26.43 -6.55
CA ALA A 12 -28.80 26.04 -6.99
C ALA A 12 -28.56 24.61 -6.42
N LEU A 13 -28.74 23.59 -7.26
CA LEU A 13 -28.12 22.30 -7.03
C LEU A 13 -26.60 22.53 -7.09
N CYS A 14 -25.97 22.68 -5.96
CA CYS A 14 -24.56 22.46 -5.82
C CYS A 14 -24.34 20.96 -6.01
N LEU A 15 -24.10 20.53 -7.25
CA LEU A 15 -23.35 19.30 -7.51
C LEU A 15 -21.93 19.60 -7.04
N GLY A 16 -21.67 19.36 -5.77
CA GLY A 16 -20.31 19.25 -5.24
C GLY A 16 -19.66 18.09 -5.97
N HIS A 17 -18.80 18.39 -6.94
CA HIS A 17 -17.83 17.43 -7.39
C HIS A 17 -16.86 17.30 -6.23
N SER A 18 -16.94 16.20 -5.49
CA SER A 18 -15.88 15.75 -4.62
C SER A 18 -14.63 15.66 -5.49
N THR A 19 -13.63 16.48 -5.22
CA THR A 19 -12.29 16.22 -5.71
C THR A 19 -11.84 15.00 -4.93
N SER A 20 -12.01 13.81 -5.54
CA SER A 20 -11.40 12.59 -5.00
C SER A 20 -9.94 12.89 -4.69
N CYS A 21 -9.47 12.42 -3.55
CA CYS A 21 -8.06 12.45 -3.21
C CYS A 21 -7.28 11.88 -4.41
N LEU A 22 -6.50 12.74 -5.05
CA LEU A 22 -5.64 12.29 -6.14
C LEU A 22 -4.54 11.49 -5.46
N ALA A 23 -4.47 10.20 -5.77
CA ALA A 23 -3.34 9.39 -5.39
C ALA A 23 -2.04 10.15 -5.72
N GLN A 24 -1.05 10.08 -4.85
CA GLN A 24 0.30 10.64 -5.04
C GLN A 24 0.85 10.39 -6.46
N THR A 25 0.37 9.32 -7.10
CA THR A 25 0.62 8.96 -8.48
C THR A 25 0.31 10.07 -9.50
N GLY A 26 -0.46 11.10 -9.14
CA GLY A 26 -0.75 12.23 -10.03
C GLY A 26 0.49 13.00 -10.48
N ASN A 27 1.55 13.02 -9.69
CA ASN A 27 2.84 13.62 -9.99
C ASN A 27 3.84 12.65 -10.60
N MET A 28 3.62 11.33 -10.48
CA MET A 28 4.53 10.30 -10.96
C MET A 28 4.35 10.06 -12.46
N GLN A 29 5.12 10.78 -13.26
CA GLN A 29 5.08 10.72 -14.74
C GLN A 29 6.12 9.76 -15.34
N ASP A 30 6.95 9.12 -14.53
CA ASP A 30 7.91 8.11 -15.00
C ASP A 30 7.17 6.85 -15.46
N ARG A 31 7.58 6.31 -16.60
CA ARG A 31 7.07 5.05 -17.13
C ARG A 31 7.53 3.83 -16.34
N ALA A 32 8.47 3.99 -15.42
CA ALA A 32 9.06 2.91 -14.63
C ALA A 32 9.41 1.68 -15.49
N LEU A 33 10.11 1.91 -16.63
CA LEU A 33 10.55 0.82 -17.49
C LEU A 33 11.41 -0.17 -16.71
N TRP A 34 11.06 -1.44 -16.75
CA TRP A 34 11.67 -2.48 -15.95
C TRP A 34 11.92 -3.75 -16.76
N GLY A 35 12.84 -4.60 -16.29
CA GLY A 35 13.17 -5.86 -16.94
C GLY A 35 13.28 -7.01 -15.95
N SER A 36 12.59 -8.11 -16.23
CA SER A 36 12.65 -9.36 -15.49
C SER A 36 13.00 -10.53 -16.40
N ILE A 37 13.70 -11.53 -15.86
CA ILE A 37 14.01 -12.77 -16.56
C ILE A 37 14.10 -13.92 -15.56
N ALA A 38 13.43 -15.03 -15.83
CA ALA A 38 13.60 -16.24 -15.02
C ALA A 38 13.91 -17.45 -15.89
N ALA A 39 14.71 -18.37 -15.33
CA ALA A 39 14.69 -19.75 -15.74
C ALA A 39 13.49 -20.42 -15.10
N ASP A 40 12.93 -21.45 -15.75
CA ASP A 40 12.04 -22.38 -15.06
C ASP A 40 12.78 -22.95 -13.83
N PRO A 41 12.46 -22.54 -12.62
CA PRO A 41 13.22 -22.97 -11.43
C PRO A 41 12.84 -24.38 -11.00
N SER A 42 11.86 -25.02 -11.61
CA SER A 42 11.47 -26.38 -11.24
C SER A 42 10.99 -27.23 -12.40
N SER A 43 11.69 -28.34 -12.62
CA SER A 43 11.20 -29.46 -13.42
C SER A 43 9.91 -30.11 -12.85
N LYS A 44 9.35 -29.57 -11.77
CA LYS A 44 8.17 -30.08 -11.06
C LYS A 44 6.95 -29.16 -11.15
N GLN A 45 6.99 -28.09 -11.93
CA GLN A 45 5.81 -27.26 -12.09
C GLN A 45 4.83 -27.90 -13.05
N PRO A 46 3.60 -28.17 -12.65
CA PRO A 46 2.55 -28.56 -13.55
C PRO A 46 2.09 -27.31 -14.32
N ILE A 47 2.82 -26.89 -15.33
CA ILE A 47 2.47 -25.69 -16.05
C ILE A 47 1.70 -26.09 -17.28
N SER A 48 0.42 -25.89 -17.17
CA SER A 48 -0.48 -25.88 -18.33
C SER A 48 -0.76 -24.46 -18.87
N LEU A 49 -0.10 -23.44 -18.36
CA LEU A 49 -0.11 -22.12 -18.99
C LEU A 49 0.65 -22.28 -20.33
N GLY A 50 -0.11 -22.39 -21.42
CA GLY A 50 0.42 -22.76 -22.74
C GLY A 50 1.57 -21.89 -23.25
N ASP A 51 1.63 -20.64 -22.79
CA ASP A 51 2.62 -19.66 -23.19
C ASP A 51 3.86 -19.60 -22.28
N TYR A 52 3.80 -20.14 -21.08
CA TYR A 52 4.91 -20.08 -20.13
C TYR A 52 6.21 -20.68 -20.69
N LYS A 53 6.15 -21.85 -21.31
CA LYS A 53 7.31 -22.49 -21.91
C LYS A 53 7.92 -21.69 -23.06
N GLN A 54 7.12 -20.88 -23.76
CA GLN A 54 7.58 -20.05 -24.87
C GLN A 54 8.34 -18.81 -24.41
N HIS A 55 8.04 -18.32 -23.19
CA HIS A 55 8.60 -17.11 -22.63
C HIS A 55 9.70 -17.36 -21.59
N ASN A 56 9.89 -18.60 -21.20
CA ASN A 56 11.00 -18.99 -20.33
C ASN A 56 12.34 -18.58 -20.98
N ASN A 57 13.23 -17.98 -20.18
CA ASN A 57 14.51 -17.42 -20.63
C ASN A 57 14.42 -16.20 -21.57
N LYS A 58 13.26 -15.56 -21.68
CA LYS A 58 13.14 -14.24 -22.32
C LYS A 58 13.21 -13.15 -21.27
N ILE A 59 13.73 -12.00 -21.65
CA ILE A 59 13.61 -10.80 -20.86
C ILE A 59 12.19 -10.26 -21.11
N LEU A 60 11.41 -10.10 -20.05
CA LEU A 60 10.18 -9.36 -20.09
C LEU A 60 10.47 -7.91 -19.69
N LEU A 61 10.16 -6.97 -20.56
CA LEU A 61 10.17 -5.54 -20.28
C LEU A 61 8.75 -5.13 -19.96
N THR A 62 8.57 -4.32 -18.90
CA THR A 62 7.29 -3.80 -18.44
C THR A 62 7.38 -2.30 -18.20
N TRP A 63 6.26 -1.59 -18.25
CA TRP A 63 6.20 -0.15 -17.97
C TRP A 63 4.80 0.29 -17.58
N ARG A 64 4.72 1.42 -16.90
CA ARG A 64 3.46 2.02 -16.44
C ARG A 64 2.61 2.48 -17.60
N MET A 65 1.32 2.30 -17.44
CA MET A 65 0.30 3.02 -18.15
C MET A 65 -0.10 4.25 -17.33
N LEU A 66 0.14 5.41 -17.90
CA LEU A 66 -0.11 6.68 -17.22
C LEU A 66 -1.56 7.16 -17.47
N PRO A 67 -2.12 8.02 -16.59
CA PRO A 67 -3.49 8.51 -16.72
C PRO A 67 -3.82 9.21 -18.05
N GLY A 68 -2.81 9.65 -18.78
CA GLY A 68 -2.97 10.27 -20.11
C GLY A 68 -2.94 9.30 -21.28
N ASP A 69 -2.70 8.01 -21.05
CA ASP A 69 -2.74 6.98 -22.07
C ASP A 69 -4.18 6.52 -22.31
N ASP A 70 -4.43 6.04 -23.53
CA ASP A 70 -5.66 5.37 -23.90
C ASP A 70 -5.36 3.96 -24.46
N GLU A 71 -6.39 3.23 -24.80
CA GLU A 71 -6.25 1.90 -25.37
C GLU A 71 -5.52 1.88 -26.74
N ASN A 72 -5.36 3.03 -27.40
CA ASN A 72 -4.68 3.17 -28.68
C ASN A 72 -3.21 3.59 -28.55
N THR A 73 -2.77 3.94 -27.33
CA THR A 73 -1.39 4.35 -27.09
C THR A 73 -0.43 3.23 -27.46
N GLN A 74 0.57 3.55 -28.29
CA GLN A 74 1.51 2.57 -28.86
C GLN A 74 2.95 2.98 -28.56
N PHE A 75 3.80 1.96 -28.38
CA PHE A 75 5.19 2.14 -27.98
C PHE A 75 6.17 1.49 -28.95
N ASP A 76 7.39 2.03 -28.96
CA ASP A 76 8.58 1.44 -29.55
C ASP A 76 9.64 1.19 -28.48
N LEU A 77 10.27 0.02 -28.53
CA LEU A 77 11.28 -0.39 -27.57
C LEU A 77 12.62 -0.59 -28.29
N TYR A 78 13.67 -0.07 -27.71
CA TYR A 78 15.04 -0.16 -28.20
C TYR A 78 15.93 -0.87 -27.18
N ARG A 79 16.97 -1.55 -27.67
CA ARG A 79 17.96 -2.26 -26.85
C ARG A 79 19.38 -1.95 -27.32
N LYS A 80 20.27 -1.68 -26.35
CA LYS A 80 21.71 -1.63 -26.51
C LYS A 80 22.34 -2.64 -25.56
N ILE A 81 23.38 -3.39 -26.01
CA ILE A 81 24.12 -4.35 -25.17
C ILE A 81 25.58 -3.88 -25.12
N GLY A 82 26.10 -3.61 -23.93
CA GLY A 82 27.46 -3.12 -23.70
C GLY A 82 27.77 -1.87 -24.53
N THR A 83 28.83 -1.93 -25.33
CA THR A 83 29.26 -0.85 -26.22
C THR A 83 28.69 -0.93 -27.64
N GLY A 84 27.79 -1.91 -27.90
CA GLY A 84 27.14 -2.09 -29.20
C GLY A 84 26.21 -0.97 -29.60
N ASN A 85 25.69 -1.01 -30.82
CA ASN A 85 24.70 -0.05 -31.30
C ASN A 85 23.32 -0.32 -30.70
N GLU A 86 22.53 0.74 -30.51
CA GLU A 86 21.13 0.64 -30.17
C GLU A 86 20.33 0.09 -31.36
N THR A 87 19.41 -0.80 -31.10
CA THR A 87 18.54 -1.41 -32.12
C THR A 87 17.10 -1.46 -31.64
N LYS A 88 16.15 -1.15 -32.54
CA LYS A 88 14.72 -1.33 -32.27
C LYS A 88 14.39 -2.82 -32.18
N VAL A 89 13.69 -3.24 -31.13
CA VAL A 89 13.38 -4.65 -30.89
C VAL A 89 12.02 -5.09 -31.42
N ASN A 90 11.03 -4.19 -31.45
CA ASN A 90 9.69 -4.43 -32.00
C ASN A 90 9.60 -4.01 -33.48
N THR A 91 10.37 -4.63 -34.36
CA THR A 91 10.52 -4.24 -35.78
C THR A 91 9.29 -4.53 -36.65
N ILE A 92 8.39 -5.44 -36.23
CA ILE A 92 7.26 -5.90 -37.04
C ILE A 92 6.04 -5.03 -36.87
N LYS A 93 5.72 -4.70 -35.59
CA LYS A 93 4.54 -3.90 -35.22
C LYS A 93 4.81 -3.09 -33.95
N PRO A 94 4.11 -1.98 -33.73
CA PRO A 94 4.17 -1.25 -32.47
C PRO A 94 3.64 -2.13 -31.33
N ILE A 95 4.05 -1.80 -30.11
CA ILE A 95 3.59 -2.47 -28.89
C ILE A 95 2.36 -1.73 -28.40
N THR A 96 1.25 -2.44 -28.22
CA THR A 96 -0.02 -1.90 -27.73
C THR A 96 -0.26 -2.18 -26.25
N GLY A 97 0.54 -3.09 -25.64
CA GLY A 97 0.47 -3.39 -24.20
C GLY A 97 1.50 -2.64 -23.39
N THR A 98 1.57 -2.96 -22.11
CA THR A 98 2.55 -2.44 -21.14
C THR A 98 3.70 -3.40 -20.88
N ASN A 99 3.85 -4.42 -21.74
CA ASN A 99 4.94 -5.39 -21.63
C ASN A 99 5.40 -5.92 -23.00
N TYR A 100 6.65 -6.39 -23.06
CA TYR A 100 7.21 -6.99 -24.26
C TYR A 100 8.32 -7.99 -23.94
N ALA A 101 8.19 -9.22 -24.41
CA ALA A 101 9.14 -10.30 -24.18
C ALA A 101 10.14 -10.47 -25.34
N ILE A 102 11.45 -10.42 -25.05
CA ILE A 102 12.53 -10.53 -26.03
C ILE A 102 13.54 -11.60 -25.64
N SER A 103 14.23 -12.14 -26.63
CA SER A 103 15.39 -12.99 -26.38
C SER A 103 16.60 -12.16 -25.95
N PRO A 104 17.39 -12.62 -24.95
CA PRO A 104 18.52 -11.85 -24.42
C PRO A 104 19.56 -11.50 -25.51
N GLY A 105 19.80 -12.40 -26.45
CA GLY A 105 20.90 -12.29 -27.42
C GLY A 105 22.18 -12.92 -26.88
N THR A 106 23.28 -12.79 -27.64
CA THR A 106 24.57 -13.45 -27.37
C THR A 106 25.70 -12.46 -27.01
N ALA A 107 25.46 -11.17 -27.13
CA ALA A 107 26.47 -10.15 -26.82
C ALA A 107 26.71 -10.03 -25.30
N SER A 108 27.95 -9.71 -24.92
CA SER A 108 28.35 -9.46 -23.55
C SER A 108 28.18 -7.99 -23.17
N GLY A 109 27.83 -7.73 -21.91
CA GLY A 109 27.67 -6.40 -21.35
C GLY A 109 26.27 -6.19 -20.78
N ASP A 110 26.09 -5.06 -20.11
CA ASP A 110 24.80 -4.67 -19.55
C ASP A 110 23.82 -4.36 -20.68
N TYR A 111 22.53 -4.61 -20.43
CA TYR A 111 21.45 -4.40 -21.37
C TYR A 111 20.74 -3.11 -21.05
N THR A 112 20.90 -2.09 -21.88
CA THR A 112 20.16 -0.84 -21.75
C THR A 112 18.97 -0.85 -22.68
N PHE A 113 17.80 -0.60 -22.11
CA PHE A 113 16.52 -0.48 -22.81
C PHE A 113 16.04 0.94 -22.79
N ARG A 114 15.37 1.36 -23.86
CA ARG A 114 14.78 2.69 -24.00
C ARG A 114 13.39 2.57 -24.63
N LEU A 115 12.41 3.21 -24.03
CA LEU A 115 11.01 3.26 -24.46
C LEU A 115 10.69 4.62 -25.08
N THR A 116 9.92 4.61 -26.17
CA THR A 116 9.37 5.83 -26.81
C THR A 116 7.92 5.61 -27.19
N TYR A 117 7.17 6.67 -27.43
CA TYR A 117 5.92 6.52 -28.19
C TYR A 117 6.22 6.06 -29.62
N HIS A 118 5.30 5.30 -30.21
CA HIS A 118 5.46 4.78 -31.57
C HIS A 118 5.71 5.91 -32.58
N GLY A 119 6.79 5.75 -33.37
CA GLY A 119 7.18 6.72 -34.37
C GLY A 119 7.79 8.00 -33.85
N GLN A 120 7.98 8.13 -32.52
CA GLN A 120 8.65 9.28 -31.91
C GLN A 120 10.08 8.95 -31.47
N THR A 121 10.89 9.98 -31.25
CA THR A 121 12.30 9.83 -30.84
C THR A 121 12.53 10.20 -29.38
N GLU A 122 11.58 10.91 -28.76
CA GLU A 122 11.65 11.30 -27.38
C GLU A 122 11.66 10.05 -26.47
N THR A 123 12.60 10.05 -25.52
CA THR A 123 12.73 8.98 -24.54
C THR A 123 11.72 9.15 -23.43
N LEU A 124 10.87 8.16 -23.23
CA LEU A 124 9.89 8.14 -22.13
C LEU A 124 10.50 7.53 -20.86
N ALA A 125 11.32 6.49 -21.02
CA ALA A 125 12.00 5.83 -19.92
C ALA A 125 13.23 5.05 -20.43
N THR A 126 14.18 4.80 -19.53
CA THR A 126 15.32 3.93 -19.75
C THR A 126 15.49 2.98 -18.57
N TYR A 127 15.99 1.78 -18.84
CA TYR A 127 16.34 0.81 -17.81
C TYR A 127 17.59 0.04 -18.20
N THR A 128 18.49 -0.17 -17.24
CA THR A 128 19.71 -0.96 -17.46
C THR A 128 19.69 -2.23 -16.62
N MET A 129 19.52 -3.35 -17.29
CA MET A 129 19.59 -4.67 -16.69
C MET A 129 21.03 -5.16 -16.71
N LYS A 130 21.58 -5.53 -15.56
CA LYS A 130 22.97 -6.01 -15.46
C LYS A 130 23.17 -7.32 -16.17
N GLN A 131 24.32 -7.48 -16.82
CA GLN A 131 24.67 -8.75 -17.48
C GLN A 131 24.54 -9.95 -16.53
N ALA A 132 24.94 -9.80 -15.28
CA ALA A 132 24.84 -10.85 -14.26
C ALA A 132 23.37 -11.27 -14.01
N GLN A 133 22.44 -10.32 -13.98
CA GLN A 133 21.00 -10.60 -13.83
C GLN A 133 20.50 -11.44 -15.03
N VAL A 134 20.85 -11.05 -16.25
CA VAL A 134 20.45 -11.78 -17.47
C VAL A 134 21.10 -13.17 -17.53
N SER A 135 22.41 -13.27 -17.27
CA SER A 135 23.16 -14.53 -17.34
C SER A 135 22.71 -15.55 -16.30
N ASN A 136 22.39 -15.09 -15.08
CA ASN A 136 21.92 -15.93 -13.99
C ASN A 136 20.40 -16.08 -13.98
N ARG A 137 19.67 -15.37 -14.86
CA ARG A 137 18.21 -15.43 -15.00
C ARG A 137 17.50 -15.09 -13.70
N LEU A 138 17.77 -13.89 -13.18
CA LEU A 138 17.25 -13.44 -11.91
C LEU A 138 15.98 -12.59 -12.11
N PRO A 139 14.80 -13.02 -11.61
CA PRO A 139 13.54 -12.28 -11.73
C PRO A 139 13.40 -11.23 -10.60
N TYR A 140 14.48 -10.65 -10.19
CA TYR A 140 14.51 -9.69 -9.09
C TYR A 140 15.68 -8.72 -9.22
N ILE A 141 15.57 -7.61 -8.50
CA ILE A 141 16.72 -6.77 -8.12
C ILE A 141 17.04 -6.98 -6.65
N THR A 142 18.29 -6.64 -6.29
CA THR A 142 18.81 -6.74 -4.93
C THR A 142 19.15 -5.36 -4.40
N ILE A 143 18.62 -5.02 -3.23
CA ILE A 143 18.96 -3.82 -2.47
C ILE A 143 19.81 -4.26 -1.27
N PRO A 144 21.13 -4.01 -1.26
CA PRO A 144 21.99 -4.35 -0.15
C PRO A 144 21.62 -3.54 1.09
N LEU A 145 21.43 -4.21 2.22
CA LEU A 145 21.17 -3.55 3.49
C LEU A 145 22.46 -3.01 4.09
N ARG A 146 22.46 -1.73 4.46
CA ARG A 146 23.57 -1.09 5.18
C ARG A 146 23.82 -1.81 6.51
N ASP A 147 25.09 -2.01 6.89
CA ASP A 147 25.46 -2.59 8.18
C ASP A 147 24.96 -1.69 9.35
N THR A 148 24.94 -2.27 10.55
CA THR A 148 24.37 -1.62 11.73
C THR A 148 25.39 -1.33 12.83
N LYS A 149 26.70 -1.26 12.47
CA LYS A 149 27.76 -0.95 13.44
C LYS A 149 27.66 0.46 14.01
N ASP A 150 27.06 1.38 13.27
CA ASP A 150 26.75 2.75 13.70
C ASP A 150 25.57 2.83 14.68
N VAL A 151 24.80 1.74 14.80
CA VAL A 151 23.68 1.59 15.76
C VAL A 151 24.14 0.87 17.02
N TYR A 152 24.84 -0.25 16.83
CA TYR A 152 25.42 -1.03 17.91
C TYR A 152 26.72 -1.69 17.44
N ALA A 153 27.81 -1.37 18.11
CA ALA A 153 29.15 -1.78 17.65
C ALA A 153 29.40 -3.29 17.72
N ASN A 154 28.81 -3.99 18.72
CA ASN A 154 28.99 -5.43 18.88
C ASN A 154 27.97 -6.23 18.08
N THR A 155 28.19 -6.37 16.77
CA THR A 155 27.32 -7.08 15.82
C THR A 155 27.40 -8.61 15.97
N ASP A 156 28.31 -9.15 16.79
CA ASP A 156 28.33 -10.56 17.14
C ASP A 156 27.24 -10.89 18.18
N LYS A 157 26.79 -9.91 18.94
CA LYS A 157 25.73 -10.05 19.94
C LYS A 157 24.36 -9.58 19.42
N ILE A 158 24.31 -8.43 18.76
CA ILE A 158 23.07 -7.79 18.30
C ILE A 158 23.20 -7.41 16.84
N VAL A 159 22.13 -7.67 16.09
CA VAL A 159 21.94 -7.26 14.70
C VAL A 159 20.55 -6.71 14.52
N TYR A 160 20.28 -6.12 13.35
CA TYR A 160 18.96 -5.59 13.00
C TYR A 160 18.44 -6.29 11.75
N THR A 161 17.48 -7.16 11.96
CA THR A 161 16.84 -7.95 10.89
C THR A 161 15.78 -7.15 10.16
N ALA A 162 15.73 -7.24 8.84
CA ALA A 162 14.67 -6.64 8.03
C ALA A 162 13.30 -7.21 8.42
N ASN A 163 12.30 -6.35 8.41
CA ASN A 163 10.90 -6.65 8.70
C ASN A 163 10.01 -5.96 7.66
N ASP A 164 8.98 -5.21 8.06
CA ASP A 164 8.08 -4.54 7.12
C ASP A 164 8.79 -3.45 6.30
N VAL A 165 8.26 -3.24 5.12
CA VAL A 165 8.65 -2.19 4.17
C VAL A 165 7.42 -1.33 3.88
N SER A 166 7.63 -0.11 3.46
CA SER A 166 6.65 0.73 2.77
C SER A 166 7.35 1.48 1.64
N VAL A 167 6.57 2.01 0.71
CA VAL A 167 7.04 2.63 -0.51
C VAL A 167 6.49 4.05 -0.67
N GLY A 168 7.24 4.92 -1.30
CA GLY A 168 6.83 6.28 -1.66
C GLY A 168 7.89 6.95 -2.53
N ASP A 169 7.53 7.99 -3.25
CA ASP A 169 8.45 8.84 -3.98
C ASP A 169 9.06 9.85 -3.00
N LEU A 170 10.15 9.43 -2.32
CA LEU A 170 10.75 10.20 -1.23
C LEU A 170 11.50 11.45 -1.70
N ASP A 171 11.99 11.49 -2.94
CA ASP A 171 12.78 12.60 -3.45
C ASP A 171 12.16 13.35 -4.63
N GLY A 172 10.98 12.94 -5.08
CA GLY A 172 10.20 13.60 -6.11
C GLY A 172 10.71 13.35 -7.53
N ASP A 173 11.42 12.22 -7.76
CA ASP A 173 11.96 11.87 -9.08
C ASP A 173 10.97 11.08 -9.95
N GLY A 174 9.79 10.74 -9.41
CA GLY A 174 8.74 10.00 -10.10
C GLY A 174 8.86 8.49 -10.01
N GLN A 175 9.83 7.98 -9.24
CA GLN A 175 9.98 6.57 -8.91
C GLN A 175 9.78 6.36 -7.41
N PHE A 176 9.43 5.14 -7.01
CA PHE A 176 9.35 4.82 -5.60
C PHE A 176 10.73 4.52 -5.01
N GLU A 177 10.93 5.00 -3.79
CA GLU A 177 11.91 4.50 -2.84
C GLU A 177 11.24 3.52 -1.88
N ILE A 178 12.07 2.78 -1.15
CA ILE A 178 11.60 1.91 -0.07
C ILE A 178 12.15 2.38 1.28
N VAL A 179 11.31 2.27 2.31
CA VAL A 179 11.73 2.39 3.71
C VAL A 179 11.60 1.03 4.39
N VAL A 180 12.70 0.53 4.92
CA VAL A 180 12.81 -0.78 5.54
C VAL A 180 12.87 -0.63 7.06
N LYS A 181 11.85 -1.14 7.76
CA LYS A 181 11.89 -1.31 9.20
C LYS A 181 12.81 -2.49 9.56
N ARG A 182 13.72 -2.29 10.50
CA ARG A 182 14.63 -3.33 10.96
C ARG A 182 14.55 -3.45 12.47
N LEU A 183 14.49 -4.70 12.94
CA LEU A 183 14.24 -5.05 14.33
C LEU A 183 15.51 -5.58 15.01
N GLN A 184 15.78 -5.09 16.19
CA GLN A 184 16.86 -5.61 17.00
C GLN A 184 16.68 -7.11 17.22
N SER A 185 17.70 -7.88 16.92
CA SER A 185 17.74 -9.33 17.03
C SER A 185 18.98 -9.79 17.75
N VAL A 186 18.87 -10.85 18.55
CA VAL A 186 19.95 -11.37 19.38
C VAL A 186 20.56 -12.60 18.73
N LYS A 187 21.90 -12.69 18.75
CA LYS A 187 22.63 -13.87 18.32
C LYS A 187 23.07 -14.70 19.52
N ASP A 188 23.07 -16.02 19.34
CA ASP A 188 23.71 -16.96 20.27
C ASP A 188 25.24 -16.98 20.09
N ALA A 189 25.92 -17.75 20.93
CA ALA A 189 27.39 -17.90 20.87
C ALA A 189 27.88 -18.52 19.53
N SER A 190 27.01 -19.16 18.78
CA SER A 190 27.32 -19.75 17.47
C SER A 190 27.00 -18.80 16.31
N GLY A 191 26.46 -17.59 16.61
CA GLY A 191 26.11 -16.60 15.64
C GLY A 191 24.72 -16.76 15.03
N ASN A 192 23.89 -17.71 15.50
CA ASN A 192 22.52 -17.87 15.03
C ASN A 192 21.61 -16.81 15.64
N ILE A 193 20.65 -16.33 14.87
CA ILE A 193 19.61 -15.44 15.38
C ILE A 193 18.63 -16.28 16.21
N ILE A 194 18.60 -16.04 17.53
CA ILE A 194 17.73 -16.74 18.48
C ILE A 194 16.50 -15.95 18.87
N ASN A 195 16.47 -14.66 18.55
CA ASN A 195 15.34 -13.79 18.71
C ASN A 195 15.36 -12.75 17.57
N ASP A 196 14.33 -12.74 16.79
CA ASP A 196 14.23 -11.93 15.57
C ASP A 196 13.43 -10.62 15.76
N GLY A 197 13.11 -10.27 16.99
CA GLY A 197 12.38 -9.04 17.30
C GLY A 197 10.92 -9.03 16.85
N SER A 198 10.42 -10.03 16.09
CA SER A 198 9.06 -10.00 15.53
C SER A 198 7.95 -10.24 16.56
N GLY A 199 8.25 -10.96 17.64
CA GLY A 199 7.26 -11.37 18.63
C GLY A 199 7.45 -10.86 20.04
N ALA A 200 8.67 -10.65 20.48
CA ALA A 200 8.99 -10.21 21.82
C ALA A 200 10.19 -9.27 21.77
N SER A 201 10.00 -8.09 22.27
CA SER A 201 11.03 -7.08 22.32
C SER A 201 12.10 -7.44 23.33
N TYR A 202 13.25 -7.89 22.87
CA TYR A 202 14.44 -7.87 23.68
C TYR A 202 15.35 -6.73 23.23
N SER A 203 15.06 -5.54 23.66
CA SER A 203 16.06 -4.51 23.71
C SER A 203 17.12 -4.96 24.70
N GLN A 204 18.36 -5.10 24.27
CA GLN A 204 19.46 -5.31 25.20
C GLN A 204 19.64 -4.04 26.01
N LYS A 205 19.93 -4.20 27.32
CA LYS A 205 19.99 -3.08 28.25
C LYS A 205 21.03 -2.03 27.85
N ASP A 206 22.09 -2.46 27.19
CA ASP A 206 23.20 -1.63 26.70
C ASP A 206 22.97 -1.08 25.26
N CYS A 207 21.84 -1.37 24.65
CA CYS A 207 21.46 -0.86 23.34
C CYS A 207 20.13 -0.09 23.43
N LEU A 208 20.16 1.18 23.11
CA LEU A 208 18.99 2.08 23.24
C LEU A 208 17.94 1.86 22.14
N TYR A 209 18.35 1.30 21.01
CA TYR A 209 17.50 1.28 19.81
C TYR A 209 16.99 -0.13 19.55
N ALA A 210 15.70 -0.36 19.69
CA ALA A 210 15.04 -1.64 19.36
C ALA A 210 14.59 -1.70 17.89
N VAL A 211 14.31 -0.56 17.28
CA VAL A 211 13.85 -0.44 15.90
C VAL A 211 14.66 0.65 15.21
N ILE A 212 15.02 0.39 13.95
CA ILE A 212 15.57 1.40 13.04
C ILE A 212 14.80 1.35 11.73
N TRP A 213 14.83 2.45 11.00
CA TRP A 213 14.29 2.55 9.64
C TRP A 213 15.40 3.03 8.70
N ASP A 214 15.55 2.34 7.59
CA ASP A 214 16.54 2.64 6.55
C ASP A 214 15.82 2.93 5.24
N ALA A 215 16.12 4.05 4.57
CA ALA A 215 15.60 4.38 3.25
C ALA A 215 16.60 4.08 2.14
N TYR A 216 16.09 3.55 1.01
CA TYR A 216 16.88 3.18 -0.15
C TYR A 216 16.15 3.51 -1.45
N LYS A 217 16.91 3.90 -2.48
CA LYS A 217 16.43 3.87 -3.86
C LYS A 217 16.37 2.42 -4.39
N LEU A 218 15.61 2.20 -5.46
CA LEU A 218 15.49 0.89 -6.08
C LEU A 218 16.81 0.39 -6.70
N ASP A 219 17.77 1.27 -6.95
CA ASP A 219 19.12 0.89 -7.40
C ASP A 219 20.07 0.46 -6.27
N GLY A 220 19.59 0.49 -5.01
CA GLY A 220 20.32 0.16 -3.80
C GLY A 220 21.05 1.34 -3.15
N THR A 221 20.91 2.56 -3.66
CA THR A 221 21.46 3.75 -3.02
C THR A 221 20.81 3.98 -1.67
N PHE A 222 21.61 3.98 -0.60
CA PHE A 222 21.17 4.30 0.75
C PHE A 222 20.94 5.81 0.90
N LEU A 223 19.81 6.21 1.46
CA LEU A 223 19.46 7.61 1.69
C LEU A 223 19.74 8.04 3.13
N TRP A 224 19.06 7.44 4.09
CA TRP A 224 19.16 7.80 5.50
C TRP A 224 18.78 6.64 6.43
N ARG A 225 19.10 6.82 7.74
CA ARG A 225 18.71 5.93 8.84
C ARG A 225 18.13 6.72 9.99
N ILE A 226 16.99 6.25 10.53
CA ILE A 226 16.40 6.72 11.78
C ILE A 226 16.58 5.64 12.83
N LYS A 227 16.97 6.03 14.06
CA LYS A 227 17.07 5.16 15.22
C LYS A 227 15.91 5.49 16.17
N GLY A 228 15.04 4.52 16.44
CA GLY A 228 13.75 4.74 17.09
C GLY A 228 13.78 5.21 18.54
N GLY A 229 14.91 5.15 19.20
CA GLY A 229 15.04 5.50 20.60
C GLY A 229 14.56 4.41 21.56
N PRO A 230 14.80 4.59 22.89
CA PRO A 230 14.51 3.57 23.91
C PRO A 230 13.02 3.35 24.14
N GLY A 231 12.16 4.31 23.74
CA GLY A 231 10.70 4.21 23.86
C GLY A 231 10.00 3.43 22.74
N ILE A 232 10.74 3.05 21.68
CA ILE A 232 10.20 2.30 20.54
C ILE A 232 10.65 0.85 20.65
N ILE A 233 9.81 -0.02 21.23
CA ILE A 233 10.24 -1.34 21.65
C ILE A 233 9.55 -2.53 21.00
N LEU A 234 8.48 -2.32 20.23
CA LEU A 234 7.70 -3.41 19.64
C LEU A 234 7.80 -3.44 18.14
N GLY A 235 8.39 -4.48 17.61
CA GLY A 235 8.59 -4.65 16.19
C GLY A 235 7.32 -4.58 15.35
N ASN A 236 6.38 -5.49 15.55
CA ASN A 236 5.14 -5.56 14.78
C ASN A 236 4.09 -4.49 15.16
N SER A 237 4.31 -3.77 16.24
CA SER A 237 3.43 -2.65 16.64
C SER A 237 4.02 -1.28 16.31
N SER A 238 5.18 -1.23 15.67
CA SER A 238 5.83 0.01 15.21
C SER A 238 5.51 0.24 13.74
N SER A 239 4.22 0.42 13.42
CA SER A 239 3.76 0.81 12.09
C SER A 239 4.32 2.18 11.71
N PHE A 240 4.43 2.42 10.43
CA PHE A 240 4.84 3.69 9.84
C PHE A 240 4.10 3.89 8.53
N ALA A 241 3.90 5.13 8.15
CA ALA A 241 3.19 5.51 6.95
C ALA A 241 4.05 6.40 6.08
N ILE A 242 3.91 6.27 4.76
CA ILE A 242 4.63 7.10 3.77
C ILE A 242 3.60 7.65 2.80
N ALA A 243 3.53 8.97 2.69
CA ALA A 243 2.72 9.67 1.70
C ALA A 243 3.20 11.12 1.58
N ASP A 244 2.87 11.77 0.47
CA ASP A 244 3.06 13.20 0.27
C ASP A 244 1.97 13.97 1.05
N PHE A 245 2.26 14.28 2.33
CA PHE A 245 1.27 14.88 3.23
C PHE A 245 1.08 16.37 2.98
N ASP A 246 2.04 17.10 2.43
CA ASP A 246 1.94 18.54 2.18
C ASP A 246 1.77 18.93 0.71
N GLY A 247 1.87 17.96 -0.20
CA GLY A 247 1.62 18.16 -1.63
C GLY A 247 2.80 18.75 -2.39
N ASP A 248 4.02 18.65 -1.87
CA ASP A 248 5.22 19.18 -2.53
C ASP A 248 5.78 18.24 -3.62
N GLY A 249 5.22 17.04 -3.74
CA GLY A 249 5.61 16.00 -4.69
C GLY A 249 6.65 15.02 -4.14
N CYS A 250 7.04 15.14 -2.88
CA CYS A 250 7.92 14.20 -2.19
C CYS A 250 7.18 13.60 -1.01
N ALA A 251 7.32 12.30 -0.83
CA ALA A 251 6.62 11.64 0.28
C ALA A 251 7.36 11.85 1.61
N GLU A 252 6.63 12.19 2.65
CA GLU A 252 7.08 12.16 4.02
C GLU A 252 6.84 10.79 4.64
N MET A 253 7.52 10.55 5.77
CA MET A 253 7.28 9.42 6.64
C MET A 253 6.65 9.89 7.96
N ALA A 254 5.57 9.24 8.38
CA ALA A 254 4.96 9.43 9.70
C ALA A 254 5.28 8.24 10.61
N ILE A 255 5.85 8.51 11.80
CA ILE A 255 6.19 7.49 12.80
C ILE A 255 5.89 7.97 14.22
N ARG A 256 5.70 7.00 15.13
CA ARG A 256 5.76 7.28 16.55
C ARG A 256 7.23 7.44 16.98
N THR A 257 7.53 8.52 17.67
CA THR A 257 8.85 8.84 18.22
C THR A 257 8.81 9.01 19.73
N CYS A 258 9.98 9.08 20.34
CA CYS A 258 10.15 9.31 21.78
C CYS A 258 11.46 10.05 22.02
N GLU A 259 11.71 10.47 23.24
CA GLU A 259 13.03 10.95 23.66
C GLU A 259 14.11 9.91 23.35
N GLY A 260 15.25 10.37 22.86
CA GLY A 260 16.34 9.50 22.37
C GLY A 260 16.16 8.99 20.93
N THR A 261 15.10 9.38 20.21
CA THR A 261 15.00 9.14 18.76
C THR A 261 16.04 9.97 18.02
N VAL A 262 16.84 9.35 17.13
CA VAL A 262 17.85 10.02 16.30
C VAL A 262 17.43 9.98 14.84
N PHE A 263 17.30 11.13 14.21
CA PHE A 263 16.86 11.29 12.82
C PHE A 263 17.98 11.09 11.80
N GLY A 264 17.60 11.06 10.51
CA GLY A 264 18.55 10.82 9.41
C GLY A 264 19.66 11.85 9.27
N ASP A 265 19.42 13.08 9.66
CA ASP A 265 20.40 14.18 9.70
C ASP A 265 21.27 14.18 10.98
N GLY A 266 21.04 13.24 11.90
CA GLY A 266 21.75 13.08 13.16
C GLY A 266 21.19 13.94 14.30
N THR A 267 20.13 14.71 14.10
CA THR A 267 19.42 15.40 15.20
C THR A 267 18.73 14.40 16.12
N GLU A 268 18.56 14.73 17.40
CA GLU A 268 18.03 13.85 18.43
C GLU A 268 16.92 14.57 19.22
N ILE A 269 15.87 13.81 19.56
CA ILE A 269 14.89 14.26 20.56
C ILE A 269 15.53 14.08 21.94
N GLY A 270 15.96 15.19 22.55
CA GLY A 270 16.51 15.19 23.89
C GLY A 270 15.43 15.04 24.97
N ASP A 271 15.80 15.38 26.23
CA ASP A 271 14.87 15.47 27.36
C ASP A 271 13.89 16.63 27.14
N THR A 272 12.64 16.31 26.80
CA THR A 272 11.60 17.28 26.47
C THR A 272 10.76 17.72 27.66
N ASN A 273 10.75 16.92 28.73
CA ASN A 273 9.98 17.18 29.95
C ASN A 273 10.82 17.75 31.11
N GLY A 274 12.19 17.77 30.94
CA GLY A 274 13.11 18.34 31.90
C GLY A 274 13.36 17.47 33.14
N ASP A 275 13.10 16.14 33.06
CA ASP A 275 13.29 15.24 34.21
C ASP A 275 14.69 14.60 34.27
N GLY A 276 15.56 14.91 33.31
CA GLY A 276 16.94 14.43 33.23
C GLY A 276 17.08 13.01 32.67
N LYS A 277 16.07 12.49 31.97
CA LYS A 277 16.05 11.14 31.39
C LYS A 277 15.63 11.20 29.92
N ILE A 278 16.07 10.20 29.17
CA ILE A 278 15.58 9.85 27.83
C ILE A 278 15.22 8.37 27.74
N ASP A 279 15.60 7.57 28.73
CA ASP A 279 15.35 6.13 28.80
C ASP A 279 14.48 5.80 30.02
N TYR A 280 13.24 5.45 29.76
CA TYR A 280 12.22 5.10 30.76
C TYR A 280 12.00 3.59 30.85
N ARG A 281 12.83 2.78 30.19
CA ARG A 281 12.69 1.33 30.21
C ARG A 281 12.88 0.79 31.63
N THR A 282 11.98 -0.09 32.03
CA THR A 282 12.08 -0.82 33.28
C THR A 282 12.59 -2.23 33.02
N TRP A 283 13.62 -2.62 33.72
CA TRP A 283 14.23 -3.94 33.61
C TRP A 283 13.83 -4.78 34.82
N GLY A 284 12.98 -5.79 34.64
CA GLY A 284 12.54 -6.69 35.70
C GLY A 284 11.53 -7.71 35.17
N ASN A 285 11.43 -8.85 35.85
CA ASN A 285 10.31 -9.76 35.62
C ASN A 285 9.06 -9.12 36.23
N LEU A 286 8.19 -8.57 35.42
CA LEU A 286 6.80 -8.41 35.81
C LEU A 286 6.19 -9.80 35.82
N GLY A 287 6.20 -10.38 37.04
CA GLY A 287 5.67 -11.71 37.32
C GLY A 287 4.22 -11.83 36.92
N THR A 288 3.97 -12.12 35.67
CA THR A 288 2.66 -12.40 35.15
C THR A 288 2.72 -13.55 34.18
N SER A 289 1.67 -14.29 34.13
CA SER A 289 1.38 -15.46 33.36
C SER A 289 1.54 -15.34 31.84
N HIS A 290 2.13 -14.30 31.34
CA HIS A 290 2.34 -14.08 29.92
C HIS A 290 3.83 -14.16 29.62
N GLU A 291 4.20 -15.36 29.28
CA GLU A 291 5.54 -15.82 29.05
C GLU A 291 6.38 -14.86 28.21
N GLY A 292 7.54 -14.48 28.73
CA GLY A 292 8.61 -13.84 27.95
C GLY A 292 8.48 -12.32 27.72
N TYR A 293 7.43 -11.70 28.17
CA TYR A 293 7.31 -10.24 28.11
C TYR A 293 7.98 -9.61 29.34
N VAL A 294 9.26 -9.34 29.21
CA VAL A 294 9.92 -8.39 30.11
C VAL A 294 9.23 -7.05 29.87
N ASP A 295 8.95 -6.31 30.95
CA ASP A 295 8.22 -5.06 30.84
C ASP A 295 9.11 -3.95 30.27
N HIS A 296 9.41 -4.08 29.01
CA HIS A 296 10.04 -3.02 28.22
C HIS A 296 9.02 -2.05 27.64
N TYR A 297 7.73 -2.26 27.97
CA TYR A 297 6.72 -1.31 27.60
C TYR A 297 6.95 -0.07 28.41
N ASN A 298 7.40 0.98 27.76
CA ASN A 298 7.48 2.25 28.41
C ASN A 298 6.13 2.61 29.01
N SER A 299 6.00 2.34 30.28
CA SER A 299 4.87 2.85 31.07
C SER A 299 5.04 4.33 31.38
N ALA A 300 6.12 4.95 30.95
CA ALA A 300 6.48 6.34 31.24
C ALA A 300 7.23 6.98 30.05
N GLY A 301 7.47 8.27 30.13
CA GLY A 301 8.16 9.08 29.15
C GLY A 301 7.26 9.62 28.03
N PRO A 302 7.66 10.72 27.39
CA PRO A 302 6.94 11.34 26.28
C PRO A 302 6.86 10.44 25.06
N GLU A 303 5.72 10.50 24.37
CA GLU A 303 5.47 9.85 23.07
C GLU A 303 4.94 10.89 22.10
N PHE A 304 5.43 10.84 20.87
CA PHE A 304 5.09 11.80 19.83
C PHE A 304 4.66 11.10 18.55
N ILE A 305 3.91 11.82 17.72
CA ILE A 305 3.78 11.57 16.30
C ILE A 305 4.69 12.56 15.57
N SER A 306 5.61 12.09 14.75
CA SER A 306 6.55 12.91 13.99
C SER A 306 6.37 12.72 12.51
N ILE A 307 6.49 13.81 11.75
CA ILE A 307 6.58 13.86 10.29
C ILE A 307 8.04 14.05 9.91
N ILE A 308 8.51 13.24 8.99
CA ILE A 308 9.90 13.10 8.59
C ILE A 308 10.05 13.40 7.12
N ASP A 309 10.96 14.28 6.75
CA ASP A 309 11.34 14.59 5.38
C ASP A 309 11.86 13.34 4.65
N GLY A 310 11.22 12.99 3.54
CA GLY A 310 11.55 11.77 2.78
C GLY A 310 12.96 11.78 2.20
N LYS A 311 13.48 12.93 1.79
CA LYS A 311 14.81 13.07 1.17
C LYS A 311 15.94 12.86 2.16
N THR A 312 15.80 13.35 3.38
CA THR A 312 16.89 13.49 4.34
C THR A 312 16.72 12.69 5.62
N GLY A 313 15.52 12.22 5.90
CA GLY A 313 15.16 11.59 7.18
C GLY A 313 15.15 12.58 8.36
N ARG A 314 15.10 13.90 8.11
CA ARG A 314 15.03 14.96 9.13
C ARG A 314 13.60 15.11 9.64
N GLU A 315 13.43 15.39 10.93
CA GLU A 315 12.11 15.73 11.46
C GLU A 315 11.63 17.10 10.94
N LEU A 316 10.41 17.14 10.44
CA LEU A 316 9.74 18.35 9.96
C LEU A 316 8.81 18.94 11.01
N ALA A 317 8.02 18.08 11.66
CA ALA A 317 7.04 18.49 12.67
C ALA A 317 6.81 17.37 13.69
N ARG A 318 6.34 17.73 14.86
CA ARG A 318 6.05 16.79 15.95
C ARG A 318 4.93 17.31 16.83
N GLU A 319 4.04 16.39 17.22
CA GLU A 319 2.99 16.61 18.22
C GLU A 319 2.91 15.45 19.22
N ASN A 320 2.23 15.67 20.35
CA ASN A 320 2.04 14.60 21.32
C ASN A 320 1.18 13.48 20.74
N PHE A 321 1.62 12.24 20.96
CA PHE A 321 0.84 11.06 20.58
C PHE A 321 -0.40 10.89 21.48
N ILE A 322 -1.34 10.02 21.10
CA ILE A 322 -2.50 9.63 21.93
C ILE A 322 -2.02 9.30 23.35
N ASN A 323 -2.60 9.96 24.35
CA ASN A 323 -2.15 9.87 25.75
C ASN A 323 -2.12 8.41 26.24
N ARG A 324 -1.02 8.05 26.89
CA ARG A 324 -0.80 6.69 27.38
C ARG A 324 -1.79 6.29 28.48
N GLU A 325 -2.09 7.12 29.45
CA GLU A 325 -2.91 6.84 30.62
C GLU A 325 -2.51 5.51 31.35
N SER A 326 -3.28 5.04 32.32
CA SER A 326 -3.06 3.77 32.98
C SER A 326 -3.66 2.58 32.21
N SER A 327 -3.24 1.35 32.50
CA SER A 327 -3.85 0.15 31.92
C SER A 327 -5.33 0.01 32.25
N GLU A 328 -5.73 0.44 33.45
CA GLU A 328 -7.14 0.46 33.86
C GLU A 328 -7.95 1.44 33.00
N ALA A 329 -7.34 2.57 32.63
CA ALA A 329 -7.97 3.54 31.74
C ALA A 329 -8.19 2.97 30.34
N TRP A 330 -7.35 2.05 29.88
CA TRP A 330 -7.54 1.37 28.61
C TRP A 330 -8.48 0.16 28.71
N GLY A 331 -8.82 -0.28 29.93
CA GLY A 331 -9.71 -1.42 30.14
C GLY A 331 -9.12 -2.76 29.70
N ASP A 332 -7.83 -2.78 29.43
CA ASP A 332 -7.08 -3.96 29.03
C ASP A 332 -5.86 -4.08 29.93
N GLY A 333 -5.86 -5.09 30.80
CA GLY A 333 -4.75 -5.39 31.72
C GLY A 333 -3.43 -5.79 31.03
N TYR A 334 -3.44 -5.82 29.70
CA TYR A 334 -2.31 -6.17 28.87
C TYR A 334 -1.68 -4.89 28.30
N TRP A 335 -0.69 -4.35 28.98
CA TRP A 335 0.02 -3.16 28.49
C TRP A 335 0.43 -3.23 27.02
N LYS A 336 0.85 -4.41 26.56
CA LYS A 336 1.19 -4.63 25.15
C LYS A 336 0.05 -4.19 24.22
N ARG A 337 -1.18 -4.54 24.56
CA ARG A 337 -2.36 -4.22 23.73
C ARG A 337 -2.72 -2.74 23.80
N ALA A 338 -2.65 -2.16 24.99
CA ALA A 338 -2.81 -0.73 25.20
C ALA A 338 -1.68 0.11 24.58
N CYS A 339 -0.51 -0.48 24.37
CA CYS A 339 0.62 0.12 23.65
C CYS A 339 0.74 -0.31 22.20
N SER A 340 -0.22 -1.07 21.66
CA SER A 340 -0.29 -1.36 20.24
C SER A 340 -0.77 -0.15 19.47
N PHE A 341 0.05 0.30 18.53
CA PHE A 341 -0.24 1.48 17.71
C PHE A 341 -0.56 1.08 16.29
N ARG A 342 -1.37 1.89 15.65
CA ARG A 342 -1.63 1.85 14.21
C ARG A 342 -1.26 3.21 13.67
N ILE A 343 -0.45 3.24 12.65
CA ILE A 343 -0.12 4.46 11.90
C ILE A 343 -0.35 4.13 10.45
N GLY A 344 -1.19 4.92 9.81
CA GLY A 344 -1.61 4.75 8.44
C GLY A 344 -1.92 6.07 7.76
N VAL A 345 -2.54 5.98 6.60
CA VAL A 345 -2.84 7.11 5.69
C VAL A 345 -4.32 7.10 5.36
N GLY A 346 -4.92 8.28 5.21
CA GLY A 346 -6.28 8.46 4.69
C GLY A 346 -6.51 9.88 4.19
N CYS A 347 -7.52 10.07 3.37
CA CYS A 347 -7.87 11.35 2.76
C CYS A 347 -9.23 11.82 3.27
N PHE A 348 -9.24 12.77 4.19
CA PHE A 348 -10.43 13.16 4.96
C PHE A 348 -10.99 14.54 4.60
N ASP A 349 -10.51 15.17 3.54
CA ASP A 349 -11.00 16.47 3.07
C ASP A 349 -10.88 16.63 1.56
N ASN A 350 -11.35 17.78 1.09
CA ASN A 350 -11.37 18.12 -0.34
C ASN A 350 -10.05 18.72 -0.86
N THR A 351 -8.98 18.68 -0.09
CA THR A 351 -7.66 19.16 -0.56
C THR A 351 -7.00 18.21 -1.54
N GLY A 352 -7.38 16.92 -1.48
CA GLY A 352 -6.74 15.85 -2.23
C GLY A 352 -5.40 15.41 -1.61
N LEU A 353 -5.06 15.90 -0.40
CA LEU A 353 -3.84 15.54 0.31
C LEU A 353 -4.14 14.51 1.40
N PRO A 354 -3.25 13.51 1.56
CA PRO A 354 -3.39 12.55 2.63
C PRO A 354 -3.18 13.16 4.01
N SER A 355 -3.75 12.50 5.02
CA SER A 355 -3.56 12.78 6.45
C SER A 355 -2.99 11.53 7.11
N VAL A 356 -2.31 11.70 8.24
CA VAL A 356 -1.82 10.59 9.05
C VAL A 356 -2.95 10.08 9.94
N VAL A 357 -3.22 8.79 9.91
CA VAL A 357 -4.13 8.11 10.84
C VAL A 357 -3.32 7.48 11.96
N VAL A 358 -3.68 7.72 13.20
CA VAL A 358 -3.09 7.05 14.35
C VAL A 358 -4.18 6.39 15.19
N GLY A 359 -3.91 5.15 15.63
CA GLY A 359 -4.79 4.39 16.49
C GLY A 359 -4.07 3.86 17.71
N ARG A 360 -4.75 3.82 18.87
CA ARG A 360 -4.28 3.21 20.11
C ARG A 360 -5.39 2.43 20.78
N GLY A 361 -5.06 1.23 21.28
CA GLY A 361 -6.02 0.30 21.90
C GLY A 361 -6.73 -0.60 20.88
N VAL A 362 -7.07 -1.81 21.27
CA VAL A 362 -7.59 -2.85 20.36
C VAL A 362 -8.77 -3.58 20.97
N TYR A 363 -8.59 -4.23 22.15
CA TYR A 363 -9.54 -5.21 22.72
C TYR A 363 -10.58 -4.61 23.65
N ALA A 364 -10.42 -3.33 24.02
CA ALA A 364 -11.37 -2.61 24.89
C ALA A 364 -11.52 -1.18 24.37
N ARG A 365 -11.02 -0.16 25.10
CA ARG A 365 -11.01 1.22 24.60
C ARG A 365 -10.17 1.30 23.33
N SER A 366 -10.66 2.00 22.33
CA SER A 366 -9.94 2.39 21.15
C SER A 366 -10.02 3.89 20.96
N VAL A 367 -8.89 4.51 20.60
CA VAL A 367 -8.79 5.92 20.22
C VAL A 367 -8.22 5.98 18.82
N ILE A 368 -8.83 6.75 17.94
CA ILE A 368 -8.40 6.99 16.56
C ILE A 368 -8.31 8.50 16.35
N GLU A 369 -7.21 8.97 15.82
CA GLU A 369 -7.01 10.36 15.43
C GLU A 369 -6.56 10.44 13.97
N ALA A 370 -6.91 11.53 13.30
CA ALA A 370 -6.29 11.95 12.06
C ALA A 370 -5.53 13.26 12.27
N TRP A 371 -4.41 13.39 11.56
CA TRP A 371 -3.51 14.54 11.64
C TRP A 371 -3.13 15.03 10.25
N ASP A 372 -3.27 16.32 10.04
CA ASP A 372 -2.88 17.01 8.81
C ASP A 372 -1.49 17.62 8.97
N TYR A 373 -0.60 17.33 8.05
CA TYR A 373 0.63 18.08 7.90
C TYR A 373 0.47 19.04 6.72
N ARG A 374 0.33 20.32 7.00
CA ARG A 374 0.10 21.38 6.01
C ARG A 374 0.88 22.62 6.41
N ASP A 375 1.50 23.31 5.46
CA ASP A 375 2.26 24.54 5.70
C ASP A 375 3.27 24.41 6.86
N SER A 376 4.00 23.29 6.92
CA SER A 376 4.98 22.93 7.96
C SER A 376 4.37 22.82 9.37
N THR A 377 3.07 22.61 9.48
CA THR A 377 2.35 22.49 10.76
C THR A 377 1.60 21.16 10.82
N LEU A 378 1.76 20.43 11.92
CA LEU A 378 1.01 19.22 12.21
C LEU A 378 -0.19 19.55 13.09
N THR A 379 -1.41 19.35 12.58
CA THR A 379 -2.66 19.71 13.24
C THR A 379 -3.60 18.52 13.34
N ARG A 380 -4.12 18.26 14.53
CA ARG A 380 -5.09 17.18 14.70
C ARG A 380 -6.43 17.56 14.06
N ARG A 381 -6.85 16.78 13.08
CA ARG A 381 -8.12 16.93 12.36
C ARG A 381 -9.30 16.46 13.20
N PHE A 382 -9.25 15.24 13.71
CA PHE A 382 -10.28 14.68 14.56
C PHE A 382 -9.70 13.77 15.65
N HIS A 383 -10.54 13.47 16.64
CA HIS A 383 -10.26 12.57 17.74
C HIS A 383 -11.53 11.78 18.08
N PHE A 384 -11.51 10.49 17.79
CA PHE A 384 -12.55 9.55 18.19
C PHE A 384 -12.08 8.72 19.36
N ASP A 385 -12.89 8.65 20.43
CA ASP A 385 -12.62 7.85 21.62
C ASP A 385 -13.87 7.08 22.03
N THR A 386 -13.76 5.75 22.12
CA THR A 386 -14.87 4.88 22.50
C THR A 386 -15.36 5.11 23.95
N ARG A 387 -14.62 5.82 24.79
CA ARG A 387 -15.04 6.24 26.14
C ARG A 387 -15.68 7.63 26.18
N ALA A 388 -15.52 8.43 25.16
CA ALA A 388 -16.14 9.73 25.12
C ALA A 388 -17.67 9.61 25.08
N SER A 389 -18.34 10.56 25.73
CA SER A 389 -19.79 10.68 25.59
C SER A 389 -20.13 11.10 24.16
N GLY A 390 -21.06 10.40 23.53
CA GLY A 390 -21.45 10.67 22.15
C GLY A 390 -22.17 9.51 21.52
N LYS A 391 -22.59 9.71 20.28
CA LYS A 391 -23.20 8.69 19.44
C LYS A 391 -22.63 8.75 18.04
N GLY A 392 -22.47 7.58 17.42
CA GLY A 392 -22.19 7.47 16.02
C GLY A 392 -23.37 7.83 15.11
N LYS A 393 -23.11 7.92 13.82
CA LYS A 393 -24.11 8.14 12.76
C LYS A 393 -25.15 7.02 12.72
N ASP A 394 -24.77 5.80 13.14
CA ASP A 394 -25.65 4.65 13.32
C ASP A 394 -26.56 4.75 14.55
N GLY A 395 -26.44 5.80 15.36
CA GLY A 395 -27.21 6.04 16.60
C GLY A 395 -26.71 5.28 17.82
N ASN A 396 -25.71 4.42 17.70
CA ASN A 396 -25.10 3.75 18.84
C ASN A 396 -24.24 4.70 19.67
N LEU A 397 -24.16 4.45 20.99
CA LEU A 397 -23.23 5.18 21.87
C LEU A 397 -21.78 4.87 21.46
N ASN A 398 -20.87 5.79 21.65
CA ASN A 398 -19.44 5.58 21.40
C ASN A 398 -18.90 4.33 22.14
N SER A 399 -19.43 4.05 23.34
CA SER A 399 -19.06 2.86 24.10
C SER A 399 -19.40 1.52 23.41
N ALA A 400 -20.31 1.52 22.43
CA ALA A 400 -20.64 0.32 21.66
C ALA A 400 -19.56 -0.02 20.61
N TYR A 401 -18.65 0.91 20.32
CA TYR A 401 -17.51 0.72 19.45
C TYR A 401 -16.30 0.13 20.20
N ALA A 402 -16.33 0.09 21.54
CA ALA A 402 -15.26 -0.51 22.34
C ALA A 402 -15.15 -2.02 22.10
N GLY A 403 -13.91 -2.53 22.00
CA GLY A 403 -13.64 -3.94 21.75
C GLY A 403 -13.87 -4.40 20.32
N GLN A 404 -14.07 -3.47 19.39
CA GLN A 404 -14.30 -3.76 17.97
C GLN A 404 -13.04 -3.67 17.11
N GLY A 405 -11.93 -3.17 17.68
CA GLY A 405 -10.66 -2.98 16.97
C GLY A 405 -10.03 -4.28 16.49
N ASN A 406 -9.13 -4.20 15.50
CA ASN A 406 -8.43 -5.33 14.90
C ASN A 406 -6.90 -5.15 15.00
N HIS A 407 -6.12 -6.15 14.59
CA HIS A 407 -4.66 -6.06 14.51
C HIS A 407 -4.18 -5.20 13.34
N SER A 408 -5.01 -4.94 12.35
CA SER A 408 -4.80 -3.97 11.26
C SER A 408 -5.97 -2.97 11.22
N LEU A 409 -5.81 -1.92 10.43
CA LEU A 409 -6.91 -1.05 10.02
C LEU A 409 -6.88 -0.91 8.50
N ASN A 410 -8.03 -0.57 7.92
CA ASN A 410 -8.14 -0.20 6.51
C ASN A 410 -8.72 1.21 6.42
N VAL A 411 -8.39 1.88 5.34
CA VAL A 411 -8.89 3.21 5.02
C VAL A 411 -9.40 3.20 3.59
N ALA A 412 -10.60 3.68 3.37
CA ALA A 412 -11.21 3.82 2.06
C ALA A 412 -12.46 4.70 2.16
N ASP A 413 -12.91 5.25 1.04
CA ASP A 413 -14.23 5.89 0.91
C ASP A 413 -15.32 4.79 0.98
N LEU A 414 -15.78 4.51 2.21
CA LEU A 414 -16.70 3.40 2.46
C LEU A 414 -18.12 3.70 2.02
N ASP A 415 -18.57 4.95 2.16
CA ASP A 415 -19.96 5.34 1.91
C ASP A 415 -20.17 6.11 0.62
N GLY A 416 -19.09 6.40 -0.12
CA GLY A 416 -19.13 7.00 -1.45
C GLY A 416 -19.31 8.51 -1.45
N ASP A 417 -18.97 9.18 -0.36
CA ASP A 417 -19.10 10.64 -0.22
C ASP A 417 -17.86 11.39 -0.73
N GLY A 418 -16.80 10.69 -1.07
CA GLY A 418 -15.55 11.20 -1.63
C GLY A 418 -14.46 11.46 -0.61
N PHE A 419 -14.69 11.11 0.67
CA PHE A 419 -13.71 11.14 1.74
C PHE A 419 -13.50 9.75 2.30
N ASP A 420 -12.35 9.51 2.92
CA ASP A 420 -12.06 8.21 3.50
C ASP A 420 -12.65 8.04 4.90
N GLU A 421 -13.03 6.83 5.23
CA GLU A 421 -13.33 6.36 6.58
C GLU A 421 -12.23 5.45 7.09
N VAL A 422 -12.07 5.44 8.42
CA VAL A 422 -11.18 4.51 9.10
C VAL A 422 -11.97 3.29 9.56
N MET A 423 -11.82 2.17 8.86
CA MET A 423 -12.37 0.89 9.28
C MET A 423 -11.39 0.18 10.22
N TYR A 424 -11.77 0.04 11.48
CA TYR A 424 -10.96 -0.60 12.51
C TYR A 424 -11.66 -1.86 13.04
N GLY A 425 -11.48 -2.97 12.32
CA GLY A 425 -12.13 -4.23 12.63
C GLY A 425 -13.63 -4.21 12.43
N SER A 426 -14.40 -4.43 13.50
CA SER A 426 -15.87 -4.48 13.50
C SER A 426 -16.53 -3.11 13.65
N MET A 427 -15.81 -2.03 13.37
CA MET A 427 -16.31 -0.65 13.40
C MET A 427 -15.69 0.20 12.31
N ALA A 428 -16.37 1.29 11.93
CA ALA A 428 -15.82 2.36 11.11
C ALA A 428 -16.02 3.73 11.78
N VAL A 429 -15.04 4.62 11.57
CA VAL A 429 -15.06 6.02 11.99
C VAL A 429 -15.02 6.86 10.73
N ASP A 430 -15.97 7.77 10.62
CA ASP A 430 -16.16 8.67 9.50
C ASP A 430 -15.07 9.75 9.44
N HIS A 431 -14.89 10.35 8.27
CA HIS A 431 -13.91 11.41 7.97
C HIS A 431 -14.01 12.61 8.94
N ASP A 432 -15.16 12.83 9.58
CA ASP A 432 -15.38 13.87 10.57
C ASP A 432 -15.06 13.47 12.03
N GLY A 433 -14.59 12.23 12.24
CA GLY A 433 -14.25 11.69 13.55
C GLY A 433 -15.45 11.20 14.36
N VAL A 434 -16.62 11.06 13.74
CA VAL A 434 -17.81 10.43 14.35
C VAL A 434 -17.84 8.96 13.99
N GLY A 435 -18.24 8.07 14.91
CA GLY A 435 -18.43 6.66 14.56
C GLY A 435 -19.44 6.52 13.41
N LEU A 436 -19.06 5.86 12.31
CA LEU A 436 -19.96 5.63 11.17
C LEU A 436 -20.95 4.51 11.50
N TRP A 437 -20.41 3.35 11.84
CA TRP A 437 -21.17 2.16 12.26
C TRP A 437 -20.34 1.20 13.12
N THR A 438 -21.04 0.32 13.85
CA THR A 438 -20.45 -0.82 14.53
C THR A 438 -21.27 -2.08 14.33
N THR A 439 -20.63 -3.19 13.93
CA THR A 439 -21.28 -4.49 13.78
C THR A 439 -21.50 -5.20 15.12
N LYS A 440 -20.78 -4.80 16.16
CA LYS A 440 -20.78 -5.42 17.50
C LYS A 440 -20.36 -6.90 17.51
N LEU A 441 -19.61 -7.32 16.49
CA LEU A 441 -19.12 -8.70 16.40
C LEU A 441 -17.82 -8.93 17.18
N GLY A 442 -17.18 -7.84 17.63
CA GLY A 442 -15.95 -7.91 18.42
C GLY A 442 -14.67 -7.89 17.58
N HIS A 443 -13.58 -8.22 18.25
CA HIS A 443 -12.23 -8.24 17.71
C HIS A 443 -12.00 -9.37 16.68
N GLY A 444 -11.07 -9.14 15.76
CA GLY A 444 -10.58 -10.13 14.78
C GLY A 444 -9.19 -9.83 14.28
N ASP A 445 -8.61 -10.76 13.49
CA ASP A 445 -7.21 -10.71 13.03
C ASP A 445 -7.04 -10.16 11.62
N ALA A 446 -7.99 -10.41 10.73
CA ALA A 446 -7.93 -9.98 9.33
C ALA A 446 -9.22 -9.30 8.91
N ASN A 447 -9.09 -8.23 8.14
CA ASN A 447 -10.19 -7.49 7.55
C ASN A 447 -9.78 -6.93 6.18
N HIS A 448 -10.72 -6.95 5.25
CA HIS A 448 -10.54 -6.59 3.87
C HIS A 448 -11.61 -5.61 3.43
N VAL A 449 -11.25 -4.59 2.67
CA VAL A 449 -12.17 -3.66 2.02
C VAL A 449 -11.85 -3.59 0.54
N GLY A 450 -12.87 -3.70 -0.30
CA GLY A 450 -12.73 -3.63 -1.74
C GLY A 450 -14.01 -3.96 -2.47
N LYS A 451 -13.94 -3.96 -3.79
CA LYS A 451 -15.04 -4.37 -4.67
C LYS A 451 -15.00 -5.88 -4.90
N PHE A 452 -15.67 -6.64 -4.04
CA PHE A 452 -15.69 -8.12 -4.08
C PHE A 452 -16.88 -8.70 -4.83
N LEU A 453 -18.01 -7.99 -4.81
CA LEU A 453 -19.24 -8.39 -5.47
C LEU A 453 -19.47 -7.48 -6.69
N PRO A 454 -19.18 -7.94 -7.93
CA PRO A 454 -19.21 -7.08 -9.11
C PRO A 454 -20.59 -6.44 -9.34
N ASP A 455 -21.67 -7.19 -9.12
CA ASP A 455 -23.04 -6.74 -9.36
C ASP A 455 -23.65 -5.90 -8.21
N ARG A 456 -22.91 -5.69 -7.10
CA ARG A 456 -23.38 -4.91 -5.95
C ARG A 456 -22.74 -3.53 -5.96
N GLU A 457 -23.54 -2.48 -5.83
CA GLU A 457 -23.04 -1.10 -5.68
C GLU A 457 -22.20 -0.93 -4.40
N GLY A 458 -21.21 -0.03 -4.43
CA GLY A 458 -20.30 0.29 -3.32
C GLY A 458 -19.28 -0.81 -3.01
N LEU A 459 -18.51 -0.57 -1.96
CA LEU A 459 -17.50 -1.48 -1.46
C LEU A 459 -18.09 -2.51 -0.49
N GLN A 460 -17.37 -3.60 -0.25
CA GLN A 460 -17.69 -4.60 0.74
C GLN A 460 -16.55 -4.76 1.74
N MET A 461 -16.89 -5.11 2.97
CA MET A 461 -15.96 -5.47 4.03
C MET A 461 -16.08 -6.96 4.32
N TYR A 462 -14.95 -7.69 4.30
CA TYR A 462 -14.89 -9.11 4.72
C TYR A 462 -13.88 -9.27 5.84
N HIS A 463 -14.27 -9.92 6.94
CA HIS A 463 -13.40 -10.09 8.09
C HIS A 463 -13.60 -11.45 8.79
N CYS A 464 -12.59 -11.87 9.55
CA CYS A 464 -12.67 -12.97 10.49
C CYS A 464 -12.67 -12.47 11.93
N LEU A 465 -13.20 -13.29 12.84
CA LEU A 465 -13.44 -12.95 14.24
C LEU A 465 -12.69 -13.90 15.19
N GLU A 466 -12.20 -13.36 16.31
CA GLU A 466 -11.40 -14.09 17.30
C GLU A 466 -12.24 -14.64 18.45
N SER A 467 -13.48 -14.21 18.60
CA SER A 467 -14.36 -14.63 19.71
C SER A 467 -15.82 -14.75 19.27
N GLY A 468 -16.59 -15.52 20.03
CA GLY A 468 -17.97 -15.80 19.73
C GLY A 468 -18.14 -16.88 18.67
N LYS A 469 -19.36 -17.04 18.18
CA LYS A 469 -19.71 -18.11 17.24
C LYS A 469 -19.54 -17.71 15.78
N THR A 470 -19.62 -16.43 15.45
CA THR A 470 -19.40 -15.97 14.09
C THR A 470 -17.92 -16.11 13.74
N MET A 471 -17.60 -16.88 12.71
CA MET A 471 -16.24 -17.11 12.22
C MET A 471 -15.81 -16.00 11.27
N VAL A 472 -16.62 -15.75 10.26
CA VAL A 472 -16.40 -14.74 9.22
C VAL A 472 -17.72 -14.08 8.84
N ALA A 473 -17.63 -12.84 8.36
CA ALA A 473 -18.78 -12.10 7.89
C ALA A 473 -18.41 -11.18 6.72
N LEU A 474 -19.32 -11.06 5.77
CA LEU A 474 -19.30 -10.10 4.68
C LEU A 474 -20.33 -9.01 4.95
N HIS A 475 -19.93 -7.78 4.85
CA HIS A 475 -20.76 -6.61 5.11
C HIS A 475 -20.77 -5.65 3.92
N ASP A 476 -21.81 -4.88 3.82
CA ASP A 476 -21.87 -3.65 3.08
C ASP A 476 -20.98 -2.61 3.78
N ALA A 477 -19.99 -2.07 3.09
CA ALA A 477 -18.98 -1.24 3.72
C ALA A 477 -19.54 0.12 4.19
N ALA A 478 -20.49 0.68 3.45
CA ALA A 478 -21.10 1.98 3.79
C ALA A 478 -21.91 1.93 5.11
N THR A 479 -22.54 0.79 5.38
CA THR A 479 -23.54 0.69 6.46
C THR A 479 -23.19 -0.29 7.57
N GLY A 480 -22.14 -1.10 7.40
CA GLY A 480 -21.80 -2.20 8.30
C GLY A 480 -22.84 -3.34 8.32
N LYS A 481 -23.86 -3.29 7.45
CA LYS A 481 -24.93 -4.30 7.41
C LYS A 481 -24.41 -5.62 6.86
N THR A 482 -24.62 -6.71 7.62
CA THR A 482 -24.21 -8.05 7.18
C THR A 482 -24.95 -8.49 5.92
N ILE A 483 -24.20 -8.86 4.89
CA ILE A 483 -24.70 -9.49 3.66
C ILE A 483 -24.84 -10.98 3.90
N TRP A 484 -23.80 -11.63 4.40
CA TRP A 484 -23.83 -13.02 4.86
C TRP A 484 -22.74 -13.27 5.91
N SER A 485 -22.87 -14.35 6.67
CA SER A 485 -21.87 -14.78 7.65
C SER A 485 -21.83 -16.29 7.78
N LYS A 486 -20.73 -16.81 8.34
CA LYS A 486 -20.59 -18.22 8.73
C LYS A 486 -20.31 -18.32 10.22
N SER A 487 -20.89 -19.32 10.87
CA SER A 487 -20.76 -19.51 12.30
C SER A 487 -20.36 -20.95 12.64
N SER A 488 -19.65 -21.11 13.75
CA SER A 488 -19.33 -22.39 14.37
C SER A 488 -20.40 -22.79 15.43
N SER A 489 -20.34 -24.01 15.89
CA SER A 489 -21.18 -24.48 17.02
C SER A 489 -20.71 -23.97 18.38
N SER A 490 -19.44 -23.60 18.50
CA SER A 490 -18.78 -23.10 19.72
C SER A 490 -18.04 -21.80 19.44
N ASP A 491 -17.53 -21.17 20.46
CA ASP A 491 -16.59 -20.04 20.32
C ASP A 491 -15.39 -20.46 19.48
N ASN A 492 -14.90 -19.55 18.71
CA ASN A 492 -13.80 -19.76 17.78
C ASN A 492 -12.79 -18.61 17.86
N ASP A 493 -11.61 -18.89 17.36
CA ASP A 493 -10.54 -17.92 17.07
C ASP A 493 -10.13 -18.17 15.61
N MET A 494 -10.57 -17.27 14.72
CA MET A 494 -10.33 -17.37 13.29
C MET A 494 -9.23 -16.41 12.89
N GLY A 495 -7.99 -16.87 12.98
CA GLY A 495 -6.79 -16.03 12.83
C GLY A 495 -6.56 -15.48 11.42
N ARG A 496 -7.23 -15.99 10.38
CA ARG A 496 -7.13 -15.48 9.00
C ARG A 496 -8.38 -15.78 8.18
N CYS A 497 -8.68 -14.87 7.27
CA CYS A 497 -9.60 -15.07 6.14
C CYS A 497 -9.03 -14.34 4.93
N LEU A 498 -9.55 -14.63 3.75
CA LEU A 498 -9.13 -13.97 2.51
C LEU A 498 -10.28 -13.97 1.51
N VAL A 499 -10.29 -12.99 0.64
CA VAL A 499 -11.21 -12.81 -0.48
C VAL A 499 -10.43 -12.42 -1.73
N ALA A 500 -10.64 -13.14 -2.82
CA ALA A 500 -10.06 -12.83 -4.13
C ALA A 500 -10.72 -13.67 -5.21
N ASP A 501 -10.70 -13.22 -6.46
CA ASP A 501 -10.96 -14.07 -7.61
C ASP A 501 -9.74 -14.98 -7.84
N ILE A 502 -9.88 -16.26 -7.53
CA ILE A 502 -8.81 -17.27 -7.66
C ILE A 502 -9.20 -18.45 -8.55
N ASP A 503 -10.45 -18.55 -8.97
CA ASP A 503 -10.97 -19.66 -9.76
C ASP A 503 -11.71 -19.17 -11.01
N PRO A 504 -11.10 -19.21 -12.20
CA PRO A 504 -11.75 -18.77 -13.42
C PRO A 504 -13.00 -19.58 -13.81
N GLY A 505 -13.30 -20.64 -13.08
CA GLY A 505 -14.54 -21.42 -13.23
C GLY A 505 -15.70 -20.97 -12.36
N SER A 506 -15.48 -19.98 -11.48
CA SER A 506 -16.47 -19.44 -10.55
C SER A 506 -16.61 -17.93 -10.72
N PRO A 507 -17.81 -17.38 -10.97
CA PRO A 507 -17.97 -15.93 -11.16
C PRO A 507 -17.75 -15.14 -9.86
N GLY A 508 -17.09 -13.98 -9.97
CA GLY A 508 -16.82 -13.08 -8.87
C GLY A 508 -15.68 -13.57 -7.97
N CYS A 509 -15.54 -12.96 -6.79
CA CYS A 509 -14.52 -13.38 -5.83
C CYS A 509 -14.94 -14.60 -5.03
N GLU A 510 -13.98 -15.48 -4.72
CA GLU A 510 -14.10 -16.51 -3.73
C GLU A 510 -13.79 -15.96 -2.34
N PHE A 511 -14.45 -16.59 -1.33
CA PHE A 511 -14.28 -16.27 0.08
C PHE A 511 -13.87 -17.51 0.85
N TRP A 512 -12.86 -17.42 1.69
CA TRP A 512 -12.44 -18.52 2.56
C TRP A 512 -11.75 -18.01 3.84
N TRP A 513 -11.60 -18.92 4.79
CA TRP A 513 -10.94 -18.66 6.05
C TRP A 513 -10.04 -19.82 6.44
N TYR A 514 -9.27 -19.66 7.48
CA TYR A 514 -8.32 -20.69 7.92
C TYR A 514 -9.00 -22.04 8.11
N GLY A 515 -8.57 -23.03 7.35
CA GLY A 515 -9.08 -24.39 7.40
C GLY A 515 -10.30 -24.68 6.53
N SER A 516 -10.98 -23.68 5.96
CA SER A 516 -12.16 -23.90 5.11
C SER A 516 -11.78 -24.25 3.66
N ASN A 517 -12.76 -24.70 2.90
CA ASN A 517 -12.76 -24.64 1.45
C ASN A 517 -13.05 -23.20 0.99
N ALA A 518 -12.87 -22.93 -0.32
CA ALA A 518 -13.37 -21.74 -0.97
C ALA A 518 -14.90 -21.80 -1.13
N PHE A 519 -15.55 -20.64 -0.97
CA PHE A 519 -16.98 -20.43 -1.16
C PHE A 519 -17.23 -19.41 -2.27
N SER A 520 -18.35 -19.61 -3.00
CA SER A 520 -18.82 -18.62 -3.99
C SER A 520 -19.10 -17.25 -3.38
N GLN A 521 -19.18 -16.22 -4.23
CA GLN A 521 -19.36 -14.81 -3.83
C GLN A 521 -20.60 -14.57 -2.93
N ASP A 522 -21.64 -15.38 -3.04
CA ASP A 522 -22.83 -15.32 -2.17
C ASP A 522 -22.67 -16.09 -0.85
N GLY A 523 -21.53 -16.73 -0.62
CA GLY A 523 -21.21 -17.53 0.53
C GLY A 523 -21.99 -18.86 0.63
N GLN A 524 -22.81 -19.24 -0.37
CA GLN A 524 -23.69 -20.40 -0.25
C GLN A 524 -23.04 -21.70 -0.74
N LYS A 525 -22.37 -21.65 -1.89
CA LYS A 525 -21.79 -22.84 -2.50
C LYS A 525 -20.38 -23.09 -2.00
N ASP A 526 -20.15 -24.24 -1.38
CA ASP A 526 -18.81 -24.79 -1.15
C ASP A 526 -18.27 -25.29 -2.49
N LEU A 527 -17.13 -24.75 -2.92
CA LEU A 527 -16.52 -25.08 -4.23
C LEU A 527 -15.72 -26.39 -4.20
N GLY A 528 -15.59 -27.03 -3.03
CA GLY A 528 -15.04 -28.37 -2.87
C GLY A 528 -13.50 -28.43 -2.92
N TYR A 529 -12.81 -27.31 -2.88
CA TYR A 529 -11.36 -27.26 -2.82
C TYR A 529 -10.88 -26.27 -1.74
N LYS A 530 -9.69 -26.55 -1.19
CA LYS A 530 -9.02 -25.71 -0.21
C LYS A 530 -7.97 -24.86 -0.88
N PRO A 531 -8.05 -23.51 -0.80
CA PRO A 531 -7.01 -22.63 -1.30
C PRO A 531 -5.65 -22.87 -0.63
N ALA A 532 -4.56 -22.59 -1.36
CA ALA A 532 -3.19 -22.85 -0.91
C ALA A 532 -2.76 -21.98 0.29
N SER A 533 -3.39 -20.82 0.46
CA SER A 533 -3.12 -19.87 1.54
C SER A 533 -4.38 -19.07 1.88
N CYS A 534 -4.43 -18.48 3.07
CA CYS A 534 -5.39 -17.43 3.41
C CYS A 534 -4.68 -16.16 3.94
N ASN A 535 -3.42 -15.93 3.53
CA ASN A 535 -2.65 -14.75 3.92
C ASN A 535 -2.76 -13.62 2.90
N MET A 536 -2.24 -13.83 1.69
CA MET A 536 -2.11 -12.79 0.66
C MET A 536 -2.53 -13.32 -0.71
N ALA A 537 -3.14 -12.45 -1.51
CA ALA A 537 -3.47 -12.70 -2.91
C ALA A 537 -2.82 -11.63 -3.79
N ILE A 538 -2.31 -12.02 -4.95
CA ILE A 538 -1.44 -11.20 -5.81
C ILE A 538 -1.82 -11.37 -7.29
N TRP A 539 -1.75 -10.32 -8.08
CA TRP A 539 -1.72 -10.42 -9.54
C TRP A 539 -0.27 -10.56 -10.01
N PHE A 540 0.15 -11.77 -10.37
CA PHE A 540 1.54 -12.04 -10.72
C PHE A 540 1.73 -12.69 -12.10
N ASP A 541 0.92 -13.68 -12.46
CA ASP A 541 1.16 -14.50 -13.66
C ASP A 541 0.59 -13.92 -14.96
N GLY A 542 -0.05 -12.76 -14.91
CA GLY A 542 -0.62 -12.09 -16.07
C GLY A 542 -2.01 -12.56 -16.48
N THR A 543 -2.64 -13.45 -15.72
CA THR A 543 -4.09 -13.75 -15.79
C THR A 543 -4.85 -12.79 -14.88
N LEU A 544 -6.17 -12.66 -15.07
CA LEU A 544 -7.01 -11.82 -14.23
C LEU A 544 -7.31 -12.45 -12.87
N SER A 545 -7.24 -13.78 -12.74
CA SER A 545 -7.31 -14.43 -11.43
C SER A 545 -6.07 -14.14 -10.60
N ARG A 546 -6.27 -13.91 -9.31
CA ARG A 546 -5.17 -13.71 -8.36
C ARG A 546 -4.52 -15.04 -7.97
N GLN A 547 -3.22 -15.03 -7.80
CA GLN A 547 -2.45 -16.10 -7.20
C GLN A 547 -2.36 -15.87 -5.69
N LEU A 548 -1.97 -16.90 -4.94
CA LEU A 548 -1.85 -16.86 -3.49
C LEU A 548 -0.39 -16.92 -3.07
N ILE A 549 0.01 -15.99 -2.19
CA ILE A 549 1.31 -16.04 -1.53
C ILE A 549 1.16 -16.83 -0.23
N ASN A 550 2.01 -17.84 -0.06
CA ASN A 550 2.19 -18.53 1.19
C ASN A 550 3.69 -18.56 1.52
N GLU A 551 4.07 -17.83 2.57
CA GLU A 551 5.48 -17.64 2.91
C GLU A 551 6.25 -16.97 1.75
N ASN A 552 7.13 -17.71 1.09
CA ASN A 552 7.94 -17.32 -0.06
C ASN A 552 7.62 -18.16 -1.31
N ILE A 553 6.35 -18.56 -1.45
CA ILE A 553 5.83 -19.31 -2.59
C ILE A 553 4.61 -18.58 -3.16
N ILE A 554 4.52 -18.48 -4.48
CA ILE A 554 3.30 -18.05 -5.18
C ILE A 554 2.67 -19.30 -5.81
N ALA A 555 1.35 -19.48 -5.63
CA ALA A 555 0.58 -20.58 -6.16
C ALA A 555 -0.73 -20.10 -6.79
N SER A 556 -1.06 -20.65 -7.96
CA SER A 556 -2.35 -20.47 -8.63
C SER A 556 -3.30 -21.60 -8.21
N THR A 557 -4.57 -21.32 -8.00
CA THR A 557 -5.56 -22.33 -7.62
C THR A 557 -5.66 -23.47 -8.63
N PRO A 558 -5.82 -23.21 -9.96
CA PRO A 558 -5.97 -24.32 -10.90
C PRO A 558 -4.63 -25.01 -11.24
N TYR A 559 -3.48 -24.34 -11.06
CA TYR A 559 -2.19 -24.82 -11.56
C TYR A 559 -1.18 -25.20 -10.47
N GLY A 560 -1.50 -24.95 -9.18
CA GLY A 560 -0.60 -25.18 -8.07
C GLY A 560 0.55 -24.16 -8.03
N ARG A 561 1.71 -24.57 -7.56
CA ARG A 561 2.87 -23.69 -7.39
C ARG A 561 3.35 -23.08 -8.71
N THR A 562 3.36 -21.77 -8.82
CA THR A 562 3.81 -21.03 -10.01
C THR A 562 5.19 -20.40 -9.83
N PHE A 563 5.56 -20.03 -8.61
CA PHE A 563 6.88 -19.46 -8.31
C PHE A 563 7.40 -19.85 -6.91
N THR A 564 8.72 -19.97 -6.79
CA THR A 564 9.39 -20.43 -5.57
C THR A 564 10.56 -19.51 -5.22
N MET A 565 10.31 -18.48 -4.39
CA MET A 565 11.27 -17.45 -4.04
C MET A 565 12.37 -17.95 -3.10
N TYR A 566 12.11 -18.94 -2.22
CA TYR A 566 13.15 -19.48 -1.32
C TYR A 566 14.34 -20.10 -2.07
N ARG A 567 14.21 -20.41 -3.35
CA ARG A 567 15.32 -20.89 -4.19
C ARG A 567 16.38 -19.82 -4.44
N TYR A 568 16.06 -18.58 -4.18
CA TYR A 568 16.95 -17.43 -4.28
C TYR A 568 17.45 -16.99 -2.89
N SER A 569 17.36 -17.89 -1.90
CA SER A 569 17.76 -17.67 -0.48
C SER A 569 16.93 -16.60 0.24
N GLU A 570 15.62 -16.57 -0.04
CA GLU A 570 14.70 -15.61 0.55
C GLU A 570 13.85 -16.22 1.66
N THR A 571 13.40 -15.38 2.58
CA THR A 571 12.52 -15.76 3.68
C THR A 571 11.35 -14.77 3.81
N PHE A 572 10.42 -15.09 4.67
CA PHE A 572 9.27 -14.25 5.02
C PHE A 572 9.48 -13.58 6.38
N ILE A 573 8.61 -12.66 6.73
CA ILE A 573 8.54 -11.99 8.03
C ILE A 573 7.32 -12.45 8.84
N ASN A 574 7.17 -11.96 10.07
CA ASN A 574 5.99 -12.15 10.93
C ASN A 574 5.62 -13.61 11.22
N GLY A 575 6.61 -14.50 11.31
CA GLY A 575 6.51 -15.85 11.86
C GLY A 575 5.23 -16.62 11.49
N THR A 576 4.25 -16.65 12.40
CA THR A 576 2.99 -17.40 12.20
C THR A 576 2.08 -16.86 11.10
N LYS A 577 2.25 -15.60 10.70
CA LYS A 577 1.47 -14.99 9.60
C LYS A 577 2.17 -15.13 8.25
N SER A 578 3.49 -15.34 8.25
CA SER A 578 4.30 -15.70 7.06
C SER A 578 4.12 -14.75 5.88
N ASN A 579 4.25 -13.45 6.17
CA ASN A 579 4.04 -12.40 5.18
C ASN A 579 5.33 -12.07 4.41
N PRO A 580 5.25 -11.52 3.18
CA PRO A 580 6.34 -10.75 2.60
C PRO A 580 6.62 -9.49 3.43
N SER A 581 7.75 -8.83 3.22
CA SER A 581 8.04 -7.52 3.82
C SER A 581 7.09 -6.45 3.30
N TRP A 582 6.69 -6.56 2.06
CA TRP A 582 5.66 -5.78 1.39
C TRP A 582 5.37 -6.40 0.00
N TYR A 583 4.19 -6.13 -0.57
CA TYR A 583 3.90 -6.40 -1.96
C TYR A 583 2.87 -5.42 -2.51
N GLY A 584 2.92 -5.18 -3.81
CA GLY A 584 2.01 -4.31 -4.53
C GLY A 584 2.59 -3.92 -5.88
N ASP A 585 1.85 -3.14 -6.65
CA ASP A 585 2.22 -2.68 -7.99
C ASP A 585 3.19 -1.48 -7.92
N ILE A 586 4.48 -1.75 -7.61
CA ILE A 586 5.54 -0.72 -7.56
C ILE A 586 5.88 -0.22 -8.95
N LEU A 587 6.00 -1.15 -9.92
CA LEU A 587 6.50 -0.87 -11.25
C LEU A 587 5.42 -0.35 -12.20
N GLY A 588 4.14 -0.66 -11.91
CA GLY A 588 3.01 -0.02 -12.55
C GLY A 588 2.53 -0.68 -13.85
N ASP A 589 2.86 -1.93 -14.08
CA ASP A 589 2.31 -2.69 -15.21
C ASP A 589 1.02 -3.46 -14.86
N TRP A 590 0.34 -3.11 -13.76
CA TRP A 590 -0.81 -3.69 -13.07
C TRP A 590 -0.52 -5.04 -12.35
N ARG A 591 0.65 -5.63 -12.55
CA ARG A 591 1.08 -6.81 -11.82
C ARG A 591 1.94 -6.41 -10.64
N GLU A 592 1.77 -7.15 -9.56
CA GLU A 592 2.33 -6.76 -8.27
C GLU A 592 3.71 -7.40 -8.05
N GLU A 593 4.63 -6.63 -7.47
CA GLU A 593 5.94 -7.08 -7.03
C GLU A 593 5.90 -7.59 -5.59
N VAL A 594 6.84 -8.48 -5.26
CA VAL A 594 7.00 -9.02 -3.91
C VAL A 594 8.35 -8.65 -3.35
N ILE A 595 8.37 -8.02 -2.18
CA ILE A 595 9.59 -7.67 -1.45
C ILE A 595 9.83 -8.69 -0.33
N LEU A 596 10.98 -9.36 -0.39
CA LEU A 596 11.42 -10.35 0.61
C LEU A 596 12.87 -10.09 1.04
N PRO A 597 13.21 -10.27 2.33
CA PRO A 597 14.59 -10.22 2.78
C PRO A 597 15.31 -11.55 2.48
N ASP A 598 16.64 -11.50 2.43
CA ASP A 598 17.46 -12.71 2.39
C ASP A 598 17.17 -13.63 3.61
N ALA A 599 17.56 -14.89 3.52
CA ALA A 599 17.28 -15.90 4.56
C ALA A 599 17.78 -15.51 5.96
N THR A 600 18.79 -14.65 6.06
CA THR A 600 19.28 -14.12 7.33
C THR A 600 18.55 -12.84 7.76
N ARG A 601 17.87 -12.19 6.84
CA ARG A 601 17.25 -10.86 6.98
C ARG A 601 18.25 -9.74 7.33
N LEU A 602 19.51 -9.92 6.94
CA LEU A 602 20.60 -9.01 7.29
C LEU A 602 21.34 -8.42 6.09
N ALA A 603 21.44 -9.19 5.00
CA ALA A 603 22.33 -8.88 3.89
C ALA A 603 21.67 -8.01 2.84
N ASP A 604 20.48 -8.37 2.43
CA ASP A 604 19.76 -7.68 1.35
C ASP A 604 18.25 -7.88 1.43
N ILE A 605 17.57 -7.09 0.62
CA ILE A 605 16.16 -7.23 0.26
C ILE A 605 16.09 -7.41 -1.24
N LYS A 606 15.23 -8.32 -1.70
CA LYS A 606 14.94 -8.54 -3.12
C LYS A 606 13.52 -8.13 -3.47
N ILE A 607 13.40 -7.44 -4.61
CA ILE A 607 12.13 -7.09 -5.22
C ILE A 607 11.93 -8.02 -6.40
N PHE A 608 11.01 -8.96 -6.27
CA PHE A 608 10.66 -9.92 -7.29
C PHE A 608 9.58 -9.35 -8.20
N SER A 609 9.82 -9.36 -9.50
CA SER A 609 8.85 -8.99 -10.52
C SER A 609 8.53 -10.17 -11.43
N THR A 610 7.36 -10.14 -12.05
CA THR A 610 6.91 -11.18 -12.97
C THR A 610 7.76 -11.23 -14.25
N TRP A 611 7.82 -12.40 -14.87
CA TRP A 611 8.36 -12.62 -16.22
C TRP A 611 7.32 -13.21 -17.18
N TYR A 612 6.08 -13.31 -16.73
CA TYR A 612 4.96 -13.77 -17.56
C TYR A 612 4.45 -12.62 -18.43
N PRO A 613 4.43 -12.77 -19.76
CA PRO A 613 3.79 -11.77 -20.61
C PRO A 613 2.27 -11.85 -20.46
N THR A 614 1.61 -10.72 -20.66
CA THR A 614 0.15 -10.64 -20.68
C THR A 614 -0.34 -9.84 -21.88
N THR A 615 -1.54 -10.15 -22.33
CA THR A 615 -2.29 -9.35 -23.31
C THR A 615 -3.22 -8.34 -22.65
N HIS A 616 -3.47 -8.53 -21.36
CA HIS A 616 -4.27 -7.61 -20.57
C HIS A 616 -3.53 -6.29 -20.35
N ARG A 617 -4.29 -5.21 -20.30
CA ARG A 617 -3.78 -3.87 -20.24
C ARG A 617 -4.64 -3.03 -19.32
N PHE A 618 -4.11 -2.65 -18.19
CA PHE A 618 -4.79 -1.83 -17.20
C PHE A 618 -3.93 -0.63 -16.82
N PRO A 619 -4.56 0.46 -16.36
CA PRO A 619 -3.84 1.53 -15.68
C PRO A 619 -3.07 1.01 -14.47
N TRP A 620 -2.05 1.73 -14.06
CA TRP A 620 -1.32 1.44 -12.85
C TRP A 620 -2.27 1.34 -11.65
N LEU A 621 -2.23 0.23 -10.90
CA LEU A 621 -3.22 -0.03 -9.84
C LEU A 621 -3.19 1.03 -8.75
N MET A 622 -2.03 1.67 -8.48
CA MET A 622 -1.94 2.79 -7.53
C MET A 622 -2.74 4.03 -7.94
N THR A 623 -3.28 4.09 -9.16
CA THR A 623 -4.21 5.15 -9.59
C THR A 623 -5.63 4.93 -9.10
N ASP A 624 -5.98 3.73 -8.66
CA ASP A 624 -7.22 3.44 -7.93
C ASP A 624 -7.05 3.83 -6.46
N HIS A 625 -7.96 4.68 -5.96
CA HIS A 625 -7.85 5.21 -4.61
C HIS A 625 -7.88 4.12 -3.53
N THR A 626 -8.78 3.15 -3.64
CA THR A 626 -8.89 2.04 -2.67
C THR A 626 -7.63 1.17 -2.67
N TYR A 627 -7.08 0.89 -3.87
CA TYR A 627 -5.83 0.16 -3.98
C TYR A 627 -4.66 0.94 -3.35
N TRP A 628 -4.54 2.22 -3.66
CA TRP A 628 -3.51 3.08 -3.11
C TRP A 628 -3.55 3.11 -1.58
N MET A 629 -4.74 3.32 -0.98
CA MET A 629 -4.90 3.26 0.46
C MET A 629 -4.53 1.89 1.03
N SER A 630 -4.97 0.79 0.40
CA SER A 630 -4.63 -0.56 0.88
C SER A 630 -3.13 -0.88 0.79
N ALA A 631 -2.45 -0.39 -0.25
CA ALA A 631 -1.01 -0.58 -0.44
C ALA A 631 -0.18 0.22 0.58
N LEU A 632 -0.53 1.49 0.84
CA LEU A 632 0.16 2.32 1.84
C LEU A 632 -0.08 1.83 3.28
N ASN A 633 -1.23 1.21 3.54
CA ASN A 633 -1.62 0.68 4.84
C ASN A 633 -1.31 -0.82 5.02
N GLU A 634 -0.65 -1.46 4.06
CA GLU A 634 -0.37 -2.90 4.05
C GLU A 634 0.39 -3.36 5.30
N ASN A 635 1.38 -2.57 5.75
CA ASN A 635 2.26 -2.90 6.86
C ASN A 635 1.66 -2.67 8.27
N ILE A 636 0.40 -2.26 8.38
CA ILE A 636 -0.21 -1.96 9.67
C ILE A 636 -0.50 -3.24 10.45
N GLY A 637 0.25 -3.47 11.52
CA GLY A 637 0.05 -4.59 12.44
C GLY A 637 0.25 -5.95 11.79
N TYR A 638 -0.82 -6.67 11.50
CA TYR A 638 -0.78 -7.87 10.67
C TYR A 638 -1.01 -7.49 9.22
N ASN A 639 0.03 -7.52 8.41
CA ASN A 639 -0.03 -7.17 6.98
C ASN A 639 -1.29 -7.75 6.29
N GLN A 640 -1.97 -6.92 5.51
CA GLN A 640 -3.20 -7.28 4.80
C GLN A 640 -3.00 -7.17 3.28
N PRO A 641 -3.72 -7.97 2.48
CA PRO A 641 -3.62 -7.87 1.03
C PRO A 641 -4.19 -6.56 0.48
N THR A 642 -3.65 -6.15 -0.66
CA THR A 642 -4.16 -5.05 -1.47
C THR A 642 -5.51 -5.39 -2.09
N HIS A 643 -6.39 -4.39 -2.25
CA HIS A 643 -7.70 -4.51 -2.88
C HIS A 643 -8.03 -3.29 -3.73
N LEU A 644 -8.84 -3.48 -4.76
CA LEU A 644 -9.30 -2.43 -5.69
C LEU A 644 -10.68 -1.89 -5.30
N GLY A 645 -10.93 -0.64 -5.66
CA GLY A 645 -12.25 -0.01 -5.59
C GLY A 645 -13.20 -0.42 -6.72
N TYR A 646 -12.69 -1.12 -7.73
CA TYR A 646 -13.47 -1.71 -8.81
C TYR A 646 -13.15 -3.21 -8.95
N TYR A 647 -14.03 -3.95 -9.62
CA TYR A 647 -13.82 -5.38 -9.81
C TYR A 647 -12.83 -5.64 -10.96
N LEU A 648 -11.80 -6.43 -10.67
CA LEU A 648 -10.86 -6.96 -11.63
C LEU A 648 -10.75 -8.47 -11.42
N GLY A 649 -11.37 -9.25 -12.31
CA GLY A 649 -11.47 -10.70 -12.16
C GLY A 649 -11.59 -11.44 -13.47
N SER A 650 -11.50 -12.77 -13.38
CA SER A 650 -11.36 -13.70 -14.50
C SER A 650 -12.60 -13.84 -15.38
N ASP A 651 -13.77 -13.41 -14.89
CA ASP A 651 -15.06 -13.46 -15.60
C ASP A 651 -15.42 -12.15 -16.32
N LEU A 652 -14.53 -11.14 -16.31
CA LEU A 652 -14.66 -9.96 -17.16
C LEU A 652 -14.61 -10.35 -18.64
N LYS A 653 -15.52 -9.77 -19.43
CA LYS A 653 -15.62 -10.04 -20.88
C LYS A 653 -14.56 -9.31 -21.68
N SER A 654 -14.04 -8.20 -21.16
CA SER A 654 -12.99 -7.39 -21.80
C SER A 654 -12.29 -6.53 -20.76
N ASP A 655 -11.07 -6.09 -21.07
CA ASP A 655 -10.33 -5.12 -20.25
C ASP A 655 -11.06 -3.78 -20.15
N GLN A 656 -11.88 -3.43 -21.15
CA GLN A 656 -12.67 -2.20 -21.17
C GLN A 656 -13.68 -2.15 -20.02
N GLU A 657 -14.28 -3.28 -19.62
CA GLU A 657 -15.19 -3.32 -18.48
C GLU A 657 -14.51 -2.89 -17.17
N ALA A 658 -13.25 -3.31 -16.97
CA ALA A 658 -12.47 -2.86 -15.81
C ALA A 658 -12.07 -1.38 -15.91
N TRP A 659 -11.73 -0.91 -17.11
CA TRP A 659 -11.44 0.51 -17.35
C TRP A 659 -12.62 1.41 -17.02
N GLU A 660 -13.82 1.04 -17.48
CA GLU A 660 -15.06 1.77 -17.21
C GLU A 660 -15.41 1.74 -15.72
N ALA A 661 -15.25 0.58 -15.07
CA ALA A 661 -15.52 0.43 -13.65
C ALA A 661 -14.54 1.23 -12.76
N GLY A 662 -13.28 1.35 -13.17
CA GLY A 662 -12.27 2.17 -12.51
C GLY A 662 -12.35 3.67 -12.86
N GLY A 663 -13.31 4.08 -13.70
CA GLY A 663 -13.44 5.49 -14.13
C GLY A 663 -12.34 5.97 -15.06
N TYR A 664 -11.60 5.06 -15.71
CA TYR A 664 -10.51 5.42 -16.62
C TYR A 664 -11.00 5.80 -18.00
N PRO A 665 -10.25 6.66 -18.76
CA PRO A 665 -10.65 7.06 -20.11
C PRO A 665 -10.75 5.87 -21.06
N THR A 666 -11.89 5.74 -21.73
CA THR A 666 -12.14 4.77 -22.81
C THR A 666 -12.39 5.46 -24.14
N SER A 667 -12.28 4.74 -25.27
CA SER A 667 -12.42 5.30 -26.62
C SER A 667 -13.73 6.04 -26.89
N GLY A 668 -14.76 5.85 -26.06
CA GLY A 668 -16.01 6.62 -26.12
C GLY A 668 -15.84 8.13 -25.93
N ILE A 669 -14.75 8.58 -25.29
CA ILE A 669 -14.43 10.00 -25.15
C ILE A 669 -13.88 10.60 -26.46
N ASN A 670 -13.24 9.80 -27.31
CA ASN A 670 -12.75 10.23 -28.63
C ASN A 670 -13.89 10.55 -29.59
N THR A 671 -15.07 9.91 -29.47
CA THR A 671 -16.26 10.24 -30.24
C THR A 671 -16.82 11.62 -29.86
N LEU A 672 -16.81 11.99 -28.59
CA LEU A 672 -17.20 13.34 -28.16
C LEU A 672 -16.20 14.42 -28.64
N SER A 673 -14.91 14.09 -28.69
CA SER A 673 -13.88 14.99 -29.26
C SER A 673 -14.02 15.14 -30.78
N ALA A 674 -14.33 14.05 -31.48
CA ALA A 674 -14.55 14.05 -32.92
C ALA A 674 -15.85 14.78 -33.32
N GLU A 675 -16.93 14.60 -32.57
CA GLU A 675 -18.18 15.36 -32.78
C GLU A 675 -18.03 16.86 -32.48
N ARG A 676 -17.21 17.23 -31.48
CA ARG A 676 -16.88 18.63 -31.22
C ARG A 676 -15.98 19.26 -32.27
N GLN A 677 -15.05 18.47 -32.85
CA GLN A 677 -14.25 18.95 -34.00
C GLN A 677 -15.06 19.15 -35.27
N ALA A 678 -16.14 18.40 -35.48
CA ALA A 678 -17.03 18.57 -36.62
C ALA A 678 -17.90 19.83 -36.54
N ASN A 679 -18.09 20.42 -35.35
CA ASN A 679 -18.94 21.58 -35.10
C ASN A 679 -18.19 22.90 -34.85
N GLY A 680 -16.98 23.08 -35.42
CA GLY A 680 -16.33 24.36 -35.64
C GLY A 680 -16.02 25.22 -34.40
N GLN A 681 -14.74 25.39 -34.08
CA GLN A 681 -14.12 26.49 -33.35
C GLN A 681 -14.68 26.83 -31.95
N ASP A 682 -14.51 25.93 -30.98
CA ASP A 682 -14.48 26.35 -29.57
C ASP A 682 -13.06 26.77 -29.20
N ASP A 683 -12.85 28.07 -29.06
CA ASP A 683 -11.58 28.69 -28.65
C ASP A 683 -11.35 28.60 -27.11
N ALA A 684 -11.99 27.62 -26.46
CA ALA A 684 -11.97 27.47 -25.04
C ALA A 684 -10.77 26.59 -24.58
N TRP A 685 -10.26 26.95 -23.42
CA TRP A 685 -9.25 26.18 -22.71
C TRP A 685 -9.91 25.22 -21.73
N TYR A 686 -9.40 24.00 -21.65
CA TYR A 686 -9.88 23.00 -20.70
C TYR A 686 -8.70 22.47 -19.88
N ASN A 687 -8.90 22.24 -18.58
CA ASN A 687 -7.92 21.52 -17.77
C ASN A 687 -7.90 20.03 -18.18
N LEU A 688 -6.98 19.25 -17.61
CA LEU A 688 -6.81 17.83 -17.93
C LEU A 688 -8.01 16.97 -17.53
N SER A 689 -8.87 17.45 -16.63
CA SER A 689 -10.15 16.83 -16.25
C SER A 689 -11.33 17.25 -17.15
N GLY A 690 -11.08 17.99 -18.23
CA GLY A 690 -12.10 18.39 -19.21
C GLY A 690 -12.95 19.60 -18.80
N GLN A 691 -12.63 20.29 -17.72
CA GLN A 691 -13.35 21.50 -17.28
C GLN A 691 -12.86 22.72 -18.05
N LYS A 692 -13.80 23.56 -18.45
CA LYS A 692 -13.51 24.82 -19.14
C LYS A 692 -12.82 25.82 -18.21
N VAL A 693 -11.65 26.32 -18.65
CA VAL A 693 -10.83 27.28 -17.89
C VAL A 693 -10.92 28.64 -18.56
N VAL A 694 -11.37 29.62 -17.81
CA VAL A 694 -11.54 31.00 -18.33
C VAL A 694 -10.20 31.71 -18.47
N THR A 695 -9.26 31.45 -17.56
CA THR A 695 -7.93 32.08 -17.57
C THR A 695 -6.87 31.01 -17.27
N PRO A 696 -6.18 30.49 -18.30
CA PRO A 696 -5.10 29.53 -18.11
C PRO A 696 -3.93 30.15 -17.35
N GLN A 697 -3.35 29.41 -16.39
CA GLN A 697 -2.16 29.85 -15.64
C GLN A 697 -0.89 29.49 -16.40
N LYS A 698 0.11 30.37 -16.33
CA LYS A 698 1.40 30.17 -17.01
C LYS A 698 2.11 28.93 -16.43
N GLY A 699 2.59 28.07 -17.34
CA GLY A 699 3.33 26.86 -16.97
C GLY A 699 2.45 25.63 -16.73
N SER A 700 1.14 25.80 -16.65
CA SER A 700 0.22 24.67 -16.49
C SER A 700 -0.18 24.07 -17.84
N ILE A 701 -0.49 22.77 -17.86
CA ILE A 701 -0.92 22.03 -19.05
C ILE A 701 -2.43 22.13 -19.20
N TYR A 702 -2.90 22.49 -20.40
CA TYR A 702 -4.31 22.57 -20.75
C TYR A 702 -4.59 21.89 -22.10
N ILE A 703 -5.84 21.57 -22.34
CA ILE A 703 -6.34 21.14 -23.64
C ILE A 703 -6.95 22.36 -24.36
N HIS A 704 -6.43 22.72 -25.52
CA HIS A 704 -6.94 23.78 -26.38
C HIS A 704 -6.92 23.31 -27.83
N HIS A 705 -8.03 23.43 -28.54
CA HIS A 705 -8.23 22.84 -29.86
C HIS A 705 -7.91 21.33 -29.93
N GLY A 706 -8.24 20.57 -28.87
CA GLY A 706 -7.96 19.12 -28.80
C GLY A 706 -6.49 18.75 -28.63
N LYS A 707 -5.58 19.71 -28.36
CA LYS A 707 -4.16 19.47 -28.14
C LYS A 707 -3.75 19.86 -26.72
N LYS A 708 -2.87 19.09 -26.10
CA LYS A 708 -2.21 19.49 -24.85
C LYS A 708 -1.24 20.64 -25.14
N ILE A 709 -1.42 21.75 -24.47
CA ILE A 709 -0.58 22.96 -24.63
C ILE A 709 -0.13 23.42 -23.26
N ILE A 710 1.18 23.65 -23.10
CA ILE A 710 1.70 24.36 -21.93
C ILE A 710 1.42 25.85 -22.15
N SER A 711 0.62 26.43 -21.27
CA SER A 711 0.22 27.83 -21.38
C SER A 711 1.43 28.77 -21.23
N SER A 712 1.90 29.33 -22.33
CA SER A 712 2.86 30.45 -22.35
C SER A 712 2.10 31.76 -22.39
N ILE A 713 1.53 32.21 -21.27
CA ILE A 713 0.63 33.37 -21.28
C ILE A 713 1.37 34.69 -21.55
N ILE A 714 0.89 35.37 -22.58
CA ILE A 714 0.93 36.82 -22.67
C ILE A 714 -0.43 37.33 -22.23
N ILE A 715 -0.50 37.99 -21.08
CA ILE A 715 -1.69 38.73 -20.67
C ILE A 715 -1.85 39.92 -21.59
N ILE A 716 -2.78 39.88 -22.50
CA ILE A 716 -3.27 41.09 -23.17
C ILE A 716 -4.41 41.62 -22.30
N THR A 717 -4.10 42.55 -21.41
CA THR A 717 -5.12 43.42 -20.81
C THR A 717 -5.69 44.29 -21.91
N LYS A 718 -6.93 44.03 -22.35
CA LYS A 718 -7.71 45.04 -23.05
C LYS A 718 -8.09 46.12 -22.06
N ALA A 719 -7.49 47.28 -22.23
CA ALA A 719 -7.93 48.49 -21.56
C ALA A 719 -9.28 48.93 -22.16
N SER A 720 -10.17 49.36 -21.27
CA SER A 720 -11.48 50.06 -21.37
C SER A 720 -12.62 49.33 -21.99
#